data_08d69e18948ad7633ad846778bbb18a0
#
_entry.id   08d69e18948ad7633ad846778bbb18a0
#
_cell.length_a   1.000
_cell.length_b   1.000
_cell.length_c   1.000
_cell.angle_alpha   90.00
_cell.angle_beta   90.00
_cell.angle_gamma   90.00
#
_symmetry.space_group_name_H-M   'P 1'
#
loop_
_entity.id
_entity.type
_entity.pdbx_description
1 polymer ?
#
loop_
_entity_poly.entity_id
_entity_poly.type
_entity_poly.pdbx_seq_one_letter_code
_entity_poly.pdbx_strand_id
1 'polypeptide(L)'
;EQMNAARALFAEDSCVYTLRQLKKHLTQKLAWSRGAANAGALALMEEGPVVSVRHETYYRGQKAEPVLVEYRDEALTDADGKSEPACLQKALPGDLYEAFRGPDRFVVNRFVRHTKLRWLVRLQEHAEGFYTMVTENAYEPIFFRVPDVQKPRPQSNTVYEIEVDEAAEKAGDPLADYEDYVMENWERYGYRNFTWPARIVRRVARADDPLGALRIAEERHGSRTVFPDEVKDEAKDVPQEVTASQRRGRVDLRDVPFVTIDGEDARDFDDAVYCEKSGDGWRLLVAIADVSQYVKPDHPLDREAQARGTSVYFPTAVIPMLPEALSNGICSLNPNVDRLTMVCDALLDAEGKPTAYQFDPAVLCSHARRTYTQVWSALSGEDAGFEALGERLFEVERLYELYKVLHAAREKRFALDFESSEIKARIDEEKGTIDRFEPYRITDANRLIEECMLVANVAAADFVLRNERLTLFRVHDKPEEERLQDLRRILRAYKLKLRENSPAGFAALLESVKKSPSTSPLQIAVLRTMSRALYSPDNIGHYGLQYGHYAHFTSPIRRYPDLLLHRTIKAILAKRTYHPKLYSESGIEGFHALKLGFRPAFEKPVKELSKTARDHEVWRRLGLLCSIAERRADDASRDVMNWLACEWLSKRPNERYASTVVNVLD
;
A
#
# COMPACT_ATOMS: atom_id res chain seq x y z
N GLU A 1 -40.76 12.99 -38.88
CA GLU A 1 -39.76 11.88 -38.98
C GLU A 1 -38.38 12.26 -38.40
N GLN A 2 -37.79 13.38 -38.82
CA GLN A 2 -36.48 13.82 -38.32
C GLN A 2 -36.47 14.05 -36.79
N MET A 3 -37.47 14.72 -36.23
CA MET A 3 -37.54 14.94 -34.76
C MET A 3 -37.74 13.64 -33.98
N ASN A 4 -38.50 12.67 -34.54
CA ASN A 4 -38.61 11.36 -33.90
C ASN A 4 -37.29 10.60 -33.88
N ALA A 5 -36.49 10.70 -34.95
CA ALA A 5 -35.14 10.14 -34.97
C ALA A 5 -34.20 10.82 -33.95
N ALA A 6 -34.32 12.16 -33.81
CA ALA A 6 -33.55 12.88 -32.79
C ALA A 6 -33.98 12.48 -31.35
N ARG A 7 -35.26 12.36 -31.06
CA ARG A 7 -35.78 11.90 -29.75
C ARG A 7 -35.39 10.46 -29.47
N ALA A 8 -35.40 9.58 -30.47
CA ALA A 8 -34.98 8.18 -30.33
C ALA A 8 -33.48 8.07 -30.02
N LEU A 9 -32.65 8.96 -30.56
CA LEU A 9 -31.21 9.00 -30.28
C LEU A 9 -30.93 9.19 -28.77
N PHE A 10 -31.76 9.94 -28.06
CA PHE A 10 -31.57 10.25 -26.64
C PHE A 10 -32.44 9.41 -25.70
N ALA A 11 -33.18 8.42 -26.21
CA ALA A 11 -34.07 7.57 -25.40
C ALA A 11 -33.32 6.69 -24.42
N GLU A 12 -32.12 6.23 -24.80
CA GLU A 12 -31.23 5.39 -23.96
C GLU A 12 -30.03 6.18 -23.41
N ASP A 13 -30.01 7.50 -23.64
CA ASP A 13 -28.85 8.33 -23.30
C ASP A 13 -28.87 8.75 -21.82
N SER A 14 -27.75 8.63 -21.16
CA SER A 14 -27.52 8.97 -19.76
C SER A 14 -26.77 10.30 -19.57
N CYS A 15 -26.60 11.10 -20.64
CA CYS A 15 -25.86 12.36 -20.60
C CYS A 15 -26.77 13.59 -20.61
N VAL A 16 -26.23 14.72 -20.20
CA VAL A 16 -26.80 16.04 -20.40
C VAL A 16 -25.99 16.84 -21.45
N TYR A 17 -26.66 17.70 -22.21
CA TYR A 17 -26.06 18.37 -23.37
C TYR A 17 -26.35 19.86 -23.37
N THR A 18 -25.35 20.70 -23.61
CA THR A 18 -25.54 22.08 -24.01
C THR A 18 -26.11 22.15 -25.43
N LEU A 19 -26.71 23.27 -25.80
CA LEU A 19 -27.22 23.49 -27.16
C LEU A 19 -26.12 23.25 -28.22
N ARG A 20 -24.90 23.66 -27.93
CA ARG A 20 -23.71 23.44 -28.82
C ARG A 20 -23.40 21.97 -29.00
N GLN A 21 -23.38 21.20 -27.91
CA GLN A 21 -23.15 19.76 -27.91
C GLN A 21 -24.27 18.99 -28.62
N LEU A 22 -25.56 19.38 -28.42
CA LEU A 22 -26.67 18.81 -29.17
C LEU A 22 -26.50 18.99 -30.67
N LYS A 23 -26.19 20.20 -31.14
CA LYS A 23 -25.91 20.49 -32.56
C LYS A 23 -24.81 19.57 -33.12
N LYS A 24 -23.73 19.46 -32.42
CA LYS A 24 -22.59 18.58 -32.81
C LYS A 24 -23.01 17.12 -32.87
N HIS A 25 -23.77 16.65 -31.87
CA HIS A 25 -24.23 15.27 -31.76
C HIS A 25 -25.20 14.89 -32.87
N LEU A 26 -26.19 15.76 -33.16
CA LEU A 26 -27.14 15.58 -34.27
C LEU A 26 -26.43 15.55 -35.64
N THR A 27 -25.45 16.44 -35.83
CA THR A 27 -24.65 16.45 -37.06
C THR A 27 -23.83 15.15 -37.23
N GLN A 28 -23.21 14.67 -36.18
CA GLN A 28 -22.33 13.51 -36.24
C GLN A 28 -23.08 12.16 -36.28
N LYS A 29 -24.13 12.03 -35.48
CA LYS A 29 -24.83 10.74 -35.32
C LYS A 29 -25.97 10.53 -36.32
N LEU A 30 -26.65 11.60 -36.75
CA LEU A 30 -27.74 11.55 -37.71
C LEU A 30 -27.32 12.10 -39.08
N ALA A 31 -26.09 12.52 -39.27
CA ALA A 31 -25.57 13.13 -40.49
C ALA A 31 -26.40 14.33 -40.99
N TRP A 32 -27.00 15.11 -40.06
CA TRP A 32 -27.78 16.28 -40.40
C TRP A 32 -26.94 17.44 -40.89
N SER A 33 -27.50 18.24 -41.82
CA SER A 33 -26.88 19.50 -42.20
C SER A 33 -26.80 20.45 -41.01
N ARG A 34 -25.89 21.44 -41.03
CA ARG A 34 -25.77 22.44 -39.96
C ARG A 34 -27.09 23.15 -39.63
N GLY A 35 -27.90 23.48 -40.68
CA GLY A 35 -29.18 24.11 -40.53
C GLY A 35 -30.21 23.20 -39.83
N ALA A 36 -30.34 21.95 -40.28
CA ALA A 36 -31.21 20.97 -39.68
C ALA A 36 -30.81 20.64 -38.23
N ALA A 37 -29.53 20.46 -37.96
CA ALA A 37 -29.03 20.22 -36.60
C ALA A 37 -29.24 21.40 -35.66
N ASN A 38 -29.14 22.64 -36.16
CA ASN A 38 -29.46 23.81 -35.36
C ASN A 38 -30.96 23.91 -35.00
N ALA A 39 -31.87 23.72 -35.99
CA ALA A 39 -33.28 23.73 -35.75
C ALA A 39 -33.74 22.59 -34.84
N GLY A 40 -33.22 21.37 -35.05
CA GLY A 40 -33.51 20.21 -34.22
C GLY A 40 -33.01 20.34 -32.78
N ALA A 41 -31.82 20.90 -32.58
CA ALA A 41 -31.28 21.14 -31.23
C ALA A 41 -32.13 22.19 -30.47
N LEU A 42 -32.55 23.26 -31.13
CA LEU A 42 -33.45 24.26 -30.52
C LEU A 42 -34.78 23.64 -30.13
N ALA A 43 -35.41 22.87 -31.03
CA ALA A 43 -36.66 22.19 -30.74
C ALA A 43 -36.53 21.18 -29.58
N LEU A 44 -35.44 20.45 -29.49
CA LEU A 44 -35.14 19.56 -28.35
C LEU A 44 -35.03 20.33 -27.03
N MET A 45 -34.39 21.51 -27.04
CA MET A 45 -34.27 22.36 -25.85
C MET A 45 -35.59 22.99 -25.43
N GLU A 46 -36.49 23.31 -26.39
CA GLU A 46 -37.78 23.91 -26.13
C GLU A 46 -38.86 22.90 -25.72
N GLU A 47 -38.89 21.74 -26.36
CA GLU A 47 -39.96 20.74 -26.21
C GLU A 47 -39.58 19.51 -25.39
N GLY A 48 -38.26 19.29 -25.17
CA GLY A 48 -37.71 18.10 -24.55
C GLY A 48 -37.45 18.24 -23.05
N PRO A 49 -37.01 17.15 -22.41
CA PRO A 49 -36.62 17.21 -21.00
C PRO A 49 -35.32 18.01 -20.86
N VAL A 50 -35.37 19.03 -20.02
CA VAL A 50 -34.22 19.88 -19.69
C VAL A 50 -33.94 19.86 -18.20
N VAL A 51 -32.70 20.09 -17.83
CA VAL A 51 -32.28 20.29 -16.45
C VAL A 51 -31.51 21.61 -16.38
N SER A 52 -31.81 22.40 -15.35
CA SER A 52 -31.04 23.61 -15.05
C SER A 52 -29.97 23.23 -14.04
N VAL A 53 -28.71 23.45 -14.42
CA VAL A 53 -27.55 23.24 -13.55
C VAL A 53 -26.85 24.59 -13.39
N ARG A 54 -26.86 25.14 -12.18
CA ARG A 54 -26.43 26.49 -11.89
C ARG A 54 -27.27 27.50 -12.72
N HIS A 55 -26.69 28.25 -13.61
CA HIS A 55 -27.40 29.24 -14.45
C HIS A 55 -27.53 28.78 -15.92
N GLU A 56 -27.12 27.56 -16.22
CA GLU A 56 -27.22 27.03 -17.59
C GLU A 56 -28.28 25.95 -17.70
N THR A 57 -28.92 25.89 -18.87
CA THR A 57 -29.93 24.88 -19.19
C THR A 57 -29.32 23.83 -20.11
N TYR A 58 -29.48 22.58 -19.75
CA TYR A 58 -29.01 21.43 -20.50
C TYR A 58 -30.19 20.57 -20.94
N TYR A 59 -30.14 20.06 -22.17
CA TYR A 59 -31.02 18.98 -22.59
C TYR A 59 -30.65 17.71 -21.83
N ARG A 60 -31.65 17.02 -21.30
CA ARG A 60 -31.46 15.80 -20.50
C ARG A 60 -31.84 14.58 -21.33
N GLY A 61 -30.86 13.63 -21.54
CA GLY A 61 -31.15 12.30 -22.06
C GLY A 61 -32.15 11.57 -21.14
N GLN A 62 -32.97 10.67 -21.67
CA GLN A 62 -34.07 10.08 -20.88
C GLN A 62 -33.56 9.25 -19.67
N LYS A 63 -32.36 8.69 -19.75
CA LYS A 63 -31.72 7.96 -18.64
C LYS A 63 -30.67 8.77 -17.85
N ALA A 64 -30.58 10.07 -18.12
CA ALA A 64 -29.65 10.90 -17.39
C ALA A 64 -30.13 11.15 -15.95
N GLU A 65 -29.41 10.59 -14.99
CA GLU A 65 -29.62 10.80 -13.56
C GLU A 65 -28.36 11.44 -12.97
N PRO A 66 -28.51 12.23 -11.89
CA PRO A 66 -27.34 12.74 -11.20
C PRO A 66 -26.57 11.60 -10.56
N VAL A 67 -25.25 11.65 -10.67
CA VAL A 67 -24.33 10.69 -10.07
C VAL A 67 -23.46 11.38 -9.03
N LEU A 68 -23.03 10.62 -8.04
CA LEU A 68 -22.06 11.09 -7.06
C LEU A 68 -20.66 10.98 -7.68
N VAL A 69 -19.87 12.06 -7.59
CA VAL A 69 -18.49 12.12 -8.08
C VAL A 69 -17.58 12.65 -6.98
N GLU A 70 -16.34 12.16 -6.96
CA GLU A 70 -15.29 12.60 -6.03
C GLU A 70 -14.28 13.46 -6.77
N TYR A 71 -13.91 14.61 -6.20
CA TYR A 71 -12.85 15.47 -6.71
C TYR A 71 -11.50 15.06 -6.17
N ARG A 72 -10.54 14.82 -7.06
CA ARG A 72 -9.15 14.53 -6.70
C ARG A 72 -8.24 14.69 -7.91
N ASP A 73 -7.01 15.20 -7.68
CA ASP A 73 -5.98 15.34 -8.72
C ASP A 73 -6.54 16.06 -9.98
N GLU A 74 -7.20 17.21 -9.78
CA GLU A 74 -7.85 18.01 -10.83
C GLU A 74 -8.85 17.21 -11.70
N ALA A 75 -9.47 16.17 -11.16
CA ALA A 75 -10.47 15.36 -11.85
C ALA A 75 -11.68 15.06 -10.97
N LEU A 76 -12.82 14.87 -11.62
CA LEU A 76 -14.01 14.29 -11.02
C LEU A 76 -14.13 12.85 -11.47
N THR A 77 -14.38 11.94 -10.52
CA THR A 77 -14.47 10.51 -10.80
C THR A 77 -15.75 9.94 -10.20
N ASP A 78 -16.50 9.18 -10.99
CA ASP A 78 -17.72 8.51 -10.54
C ASP A 78 -17.47 7.08 -10.00
N ALA A 79 -18.53 6.44 -9.51
CA ALA A 79 -18.50 5.08 -8.98
C ALA A 79 -18.03 4.02 -9.99
N ASP A 80 -18.28 4.25 -11.28
CA ASP A 80 -17.89 3.32 -12.35
C ASP A 80 -16.41 3.48 -12.77
N GLY A 81 -15.71 4.44 -12.19
CA GLY A 81 -14.33 4.69 -12.51
C GLY A 81 -14.09 5.67 -13.65
N LYS A 82 -15.17 6.21 -14.24
CA LYS A 82 -15.02 7.24 -15.24
C LYS A 82 -14.47 8.50 -14.58
N SER A 83 -13.33 8.96 -15.05
CA SER A 83 -12.63 10.14 -14.57
C SER A 83 -12.55 11.18 -15.68
N GLU A 84 -12.92 12.42 -15.37
CA GLU A 84 -12.90 13.55 -16.31
C GLU A 84 -12.17 14.72 -15.66
N PRO A 85 -11.26 15.40 -16.38
CA PRO A 85 -10.58 16.57 -15.86
C PRO A 85 -11.58 17.64 -15.41
N ALA A 86 -11.35 18.22 -14.24
CA ALA A 86 -12.18 19.27 -13.69
C ALA A 86 -11.33 20.22 -12.83
N CYS A 87 -11.27 21.48 -13.21
CA CYS A 87 -10.67 22.51 -12.38
C CYS A 87 -11.75 23.11 -11.48
N LEU A 88 -11.88 22.60 -10.26
CA LEU A 88 -12.77 23.12 -9.23
C LEU A 88 -11.93 23.89 -8.22
N GLN A 89 -11.98 25.20 -8.28
CA GLN A 89 -11.07 26.08 -7.56
C GLN A 89 -11.32 26.20 -6.06
N LYS A 90 -12.55 25.85 -5.65
CA LYS A 90 -12.95 25.75 -4.25
C LYS A 90 -13.26 24.29 -3.88
N ALA A 91 -12.40 23.36 -4.25
CA ALA A 91 -12.56 21.95 -3.91
C ALA A 91 -11.33 21.45 -3.15
N LEU A 92 -11.59 20.65 -2.13
CA LEU A 92 -10.55 19.90 -1.42
C LEU A 92 -10.46 18.49 -1.99
N PRO A 93 -9.29 17.88 -2.06
CA PRO A 93 -9.14 16.50 -2.48
C PRO A 93 -10.00 15.54 -1.64
N GLY A 94 -10.86 14.79 -2.30
CA GLY A 94 -11.83 13.90 -1.67
C GLY A 94 -13.22 14.49 -1.53
N ASP A 95 -13.45 15.76 -1.87
CA ASP A 95 -14.78 16.37 -1.83
C ASP A 95 -15.77 15.66 -2.75
N LEU A 96 -17.00 15.51 -2.26
CA LEU A 96 -18.05 14.86 -3.00
C LEU A 96 -19.02 15.88 -3.60
N TYR A 97 -19.31 15.66 -4.87
CA TYR A 97 -20.27 16.46 -5.64
C TYR A 97 -21.33 15.56 -6.26
N GLU A 98 -22.52 16.11 -6.41
CA GLU A 98 -23.55 15.57 -7.29
C GLU A 98 -23.36 16.20 -8.67
N ALA A 99 -23.27 15.39 -9.71
CA ALA A 99 -23.05 15.85 -11.07
C ALA A 99 -23.85 15.04 -12.09
N PHE A 100 -24.13 15.63 -13.23
CA PHE A 100 -24.64 14.89 -14.38
C PHE A 100 -23.48 14.50 -15.30
N ARG A 101 -23.58 13.34 -15.94
CA ARG A 101 -22.64 12.97 -17.01
C ARG A 101 -22.91 13.83 -18.24
N GLY A 102 -21.87 14.44 -18.80
CA GLY A 102 -21.90 15.09 -20.11
C GLY A 102 -21.10 14.26 -21.13
N PRO A 103 -21.10 14.64 -22.41
CA PRO A 103 -20.38 13.90 -23.46
C PRO A 103 -18.86 13.85 -23.26
N ASP A 104 -18.30 14.89 -22.67
CA ASP A 104 -16.85 15.14 -22.56
C ASP A 104 -16.42 15.59 -21.16
N ARG A 105 -17.36 15.80 -20.24
CA ARG A 105 -17.07 16.18 -18.84
C ARG A 105 -18.27 15.96 -17.94
N PHE A 106 -18.04 15.90 -16.63
CA PHE A 106 -19.10 16.00 -15.64
C PHE A 106 -19.62 17.45 -15.53
N VAL A 107 -20.93 17.59 -15.41
CA VAL A 107 -21.61 18.88 -15.14
C VAL A 107 -21.98 18.90 -13.67
N VAL A 108 -21.21 19.62 -12.86
CA VAL A 108 -21.40 19.67 -11.40
C VAL A 108 -22.71 20.40 -11.08
N ASN A 109 -23.60 19.73 -10.38
CA ASN A 109 -24.90 20.26 -9.93
C ASN A 109 -24.77 20.95 -8.57
N ARG A 110 -24.25 20.25 -7.57
CA ARG A 110 -24.06 20.79 -6.22
C ARG A 110 -22.94 20.10 -5.45
N PHE A 111 -22.37 20.81 -4.51
CA PHE A 111 -21.50 20.26 -3.50
C PHE A 111 -22.31 19.39 -2.51
N VAL A 112 -21.77 18.26 -2.10
CA VAL A 112 -22.42 17.34 -1.15
C VAL A 112 -21.76 17.48 0.22
N ARG A 113 -20.45 17.22 0.31
CA ARG A 113 -19.71 17.34 1.58
C ARG A 113 -18.19 17.25 1.39
N HIS A 114 -17.47 17.77 2.35
CA HIS A 114 -16.05 17.44 2.54
C HIS A 114 -15.90 16.04 3.13
N THR A 115 -14.89 15.30 2.69
CA THR A 115 -14.53 14.00 3.27
C THR A 115 -13.35 14.11 4.24
N LYS A 116 -12.55 15.17 4.11
CA LYS A 116 -11.40 15.43 4.96
C LYS A 116 -11.37 16.89 5.40
N LEU A 117 -11.50 17.12 6.70
CA LEU A 117 -11.48 18.46 7.30
C LEU A 117 -10.15 18.82 7.96
N ARG A 118 -9.31 17.83 8.29
CA ARG A 118 -8.04 18.06 8.97
C ARG A 118 -6.87 17.87 8.03
N TRP A 119 -5.92 18.81 8.10
CA TRP A 119 -4.77 18.86 7.22
C TRP A 119 -3.49 19.16 7.99
N LEU A 120 -2.37 18.61 7.52
CA LEU A 120 -1.04 19.00 7.99
C LEU A 120 -0.50 20.13 7.12
N VAL A 121 -0.07 21.20 7.75
CA VAL A 121 0.35 22.43 7.06
C VAL A 121 1.60 23.01 7.67
N ARG A 122 2.38 23.72 6.87
CA ARG A 122 3.46 24.59 7.29
C ARG A 122 3.07 26.05 7.16
N LEU A 123 3.64 26.86 8.06
CA LEU A 123 3.55 28.30 7.96
C LEU A 123 4.39 28.80 6.78
N GLN A 124 3.76 29.57 5.91
CA GLN A 124 4.42 30.37 4.90
C GLN A 124 4.25 31.84 5.28
N GLU A 125 5.36 32.53 5.55
CA GLU A 125 5.36 33.95 5.87
C GLU A 125 5.26 34.77 4.58
N HIS A 126 4.33 35.73 4.56
CA HIS A 126 4.22 36.72 3.51
C HIS A 126 4.66 38.11 4.00
N ALA A 127 5.23 38.91 3.13
CA ALA A 127 5.80 40.24 3.46
C ALA A 127 4.81 41.23 4.08
N GLU A 128 3.51 40.98 4.03
CA GLU A 128 2.44 41.85 4.54
C GLU A 128 1.87 41.43 5.90
N GLY A 129 2.53 40.51 6.62
CA GLY A 129 2.08 40.07 7.94
C GLY A 129 0.90 39.12 7.98
N PHE A 130 0.48 38.59 6.84
CA PHE A 130 -0.50 37.52 6.74
C PHE A 130 0.21 36.17 6.80
N TYR A 131 -0.33 35.25 7.57
CA TYR A 131 0.17 33.88 7.66
C TYR A 131 -0.72 33.00 6.79
N THR A 132 -0.16 32.47 5.72
CA THR A 132 -0.78 31.40 4.94
C THR A 132 -0.16 30.08 5.36
N MET A 133 -0.99 29.10 5.61
CA MET A 133 -0.54 27.74 5.87
C MET A 133 -0.72 26.91 4.62
N VAL A 134 0.32 26.20 4.24
CA VAL A 134 0.38 25.41 3.00
C VAL A 134 0.47 23.93 3.36
N THR A 135 -0.22 23.06 2.60
CA THR A 135 -0.13 21.62 2.80
C THR A 135 1.31 21.12 2.72
N GLU A 136 1.66 20.19 3.58
CA GLU A 136 3.02 19.64 3.69
C GLU A 136 3.44 18.83 2.46
N ASN A 137 2.50 18.37 1.65
CA ASN A 137 2.77 17.55 0.47
C ASN A 137 1.78 17.90 -0.62
N ALA A 138 2.17 18.72 -1.54
CA ALA A 138 1.29 18.94 -2.65
C ALA A 138 2.07 19.16 -3.92
N TYR A 139 1.84 18.30 -4.89
CA TYR A 139 1.97 18.70 -6.29
C TYR A 139 1.14 19.96 -6.54
N GLU A 140 0.03 20.13 -5.81
CA GLU A 140 -0.80 21.32 -5.75
C GLU A 140 -0.91 21.80 -4.29
N PRO A 141 -0.29 22.92 -3.93
CA PRO A 141 -0.38 23.47 -2.59
C PRO A 141 -1.79 23.97 -2.31
N ILE A 142 -2.39 23.49 -1.21
CA ILE A 142 -3.66 24.00 -0.69
C ILE A 142 -3.32 25.03 0.38
N PHE A 143 -3.94 26.20 0.27
CA PHE A 143 -3.68 27.32 1.15
C PHE A 143 -4.79 27.49 2.18
N PHE A 144 -4.41 27.75 3.42
CA PHE A 144 -5.32 27.94 4.55
C PHE A 144 -5.03 29.26 5.26
N ARG A 145 -6.08 29.99 5.57
CA ARG A 145 -6.01 31.21 6.35
C ARG A 145 -6.42 30.95 7.78
N VAL A 146 -5.53 31.22 8.72
CA VAL A 146 -5.78 31.14 10.15
C VAL A 146 -5.93 32.54 10.71
N PRO A 147 -6.94 32.87 11.55
CA PRO A 147 -7.10 34.17 12.15
C PRO A 147 -5.89 34.60 12.99
N ASP A 148 -5.47 35.86 12.90
CA ASP A 148 -4.31 36.45 13.59
C ASP A 148 -4.39 36.43 15.14
N VAL A 149 -5.56 36.17 15.70
CA VAL A 149 -5.81 36.14 17.15
C VAL A 149 -5.44 34.83 17.83
N GLN A 150 -5.03 33.79 17.09
CA GLN A 150 -4.72 32.49 17.68
C GLN A 150 -3.36 32.53 18.38
N LYS A 151 -3.33 32.30 19.68
CA LYS A 151 -2.09 32.20 20.48
C LYS A 151 -1.79 30.74 20.85
N PRO A 152 -0.51 30.30 20.84
CA PRO A 152 0.68 31.07 20.47
C PRO A 152 0.77 31.30 18.96
N ARG A 153 1.49 32.34 18.51
CA ARG A 153 1.75 32.61 17.12
C ARG A 153 2.41 31.41 16.44
N PRO A 154 2.00 31.03 15.23
CA PRO A 154 2.66 29.97 14.45
C PRO A 154 4.15 30.29 14.28
N GLN A 155 4.98 29.26 14.30
CA GLN A 155 6.44 29.35 14.13
C GLN A 155 6.85 28.80 12.76
N SER A 156 7.84 29.42 12.16
CA SER A 156 8.50 28.90 10.94
C SER A 156 9.07 27.49 11.19
N ASN A 157 9.21 26.70 10.16
CA ASN A 157 9.68 25.31 10.23
C ASN A 157 8.89 24.40 11.17
N THR A 158 7.63 24.74 11.47
CA THR A 158 6.78 23.95 12.33
C THR A 158 5.56 23.47 11.54
N VAL A 159 5.24 22.21 11.67
CA VAL A 159 4.04 21.57 11.10
C VAL A 159 2.93 21.61 12.14
N TYR A 160 1.77 22.03 11.69
CA TYR A 160 0.54 22.12 12.47
C TYR A 160 -0.53 21.23 11.85
N GLU A 161 -1.38 20.68 12.68
CA GLU A 161 -2.66 20.14 12.28
C GLU A 161 -3.69 21.26 12.36
N ILE A 162 -4.36 21.51 11.24
CA ILE A 162 -5.47 22.47 11.14
C ILE A 162 -6.76 21.77 10.83
N GLU A 163 -7.87 22.45 11.08
CA GLU A 163 -9.21 22.00 10.72
C GLU A 163 -9.93 23.12 9.96
N VAL A 164 -10.54 22.76 8.82
CA VAL A 164 -11.32 23.69 8.00
C VAL A 164 -12.52 24.19 8.78
N ASP A 165 -12.77 25.48 8.77
CA ASP A 165 -13.91 26.10 9.41
C ASP A 165 -15.12 26.11 8.46
N GLU A 166 -15.90 25.06 8.50
CA GLU A 166 -17.13 24.93 7.68
C GLU A 166 -18.17 26.02 7.96
N ALA A 167 -18.16 26.62 9.15
CA ALA A 167 -19.12 27.68 9.49
C ALA A 167 -18.75 29.02 8.81
N ALA A 168 -17.45 29.31 8.71
CA ALA A 168 -16.96 30.47 7.98
C ALA A 168 -17.11 30.29 6.47
N GLU A 169 -17.03 29.06 5.97
CA GLU A 169 -17.25 28.71 4.57
C GLU A 169 -18.71 28.91 4.13
N LYS A 170 -19.66 28.48 4.95
CA LYS A 170 -21.12 28.62 4.66
C LYS A 170 -21.62 30.05 4.59
N ALA A 171 -20.84 31.02 5.04
CA ALA A 171 -21.19 32.43 4.96
C ALA A 171 -21.02 33.03 3.55
N GLY A 172 -20.39 32.30 2.61
CA GLY A 172 -20.28 32.66 1.18
C GLY A 172 -20.68 31.47 0.31
N ASP A 173 -21.38 31.72 -0.80
CA ASP A 173 -21.58 30.66 -1.82
C ASP A 173 -20.19 30.27 -2.36
N PRO A 174 -19.74 29.00 -2.15
CA PRO A 174 -18.43 28.56 -2.61
C PRO A 174 -18.21 28.70 -4.11
N LEU A 175 -19.25 29.01 -4.85
CA LEU A 175 -19.25 29.09 -6.31
C LEU A 175 -19.56 30.49 -6.85
N ALA A 176 -20.04 31.43 -6.02
CA ALA A 176 -20.58 32.73 -6.46
C ALA A 176 -19.54 33.85 -6.59
N ASP A 177 -18.51 33.89 -5.73
CA ASP A 177 -17.59 35.05 -5.65
C ASP A 177 -16.25 34.83 -6.39
N TYR A 178 -16.24 33.90 -7.34
CA TYR A 178 -15.00 33.44 -7.94
C TYR A 178 -14.37 34.46 -8.91
N GLU A 179 -15.16 35.10 -9.76
CA GLU A 179 -14.62 35.98 -10.79
C GLU A 179 -13.98 37.24 -10.17
N ASP A 180 -14.58 37.81 -9.14
CA ASP A 180 -14.06 38.98 -8.44
C ASP A 180 -12.80 38.67 -7.64
N TYR A 181 -12.78 37.52 -6.94
CA TYR A 181 -11.61 37.11 -6.15
C TYR A 181 -10.40 36.73 -7.00
N VAL A 182 -10.60 36.10 -8.15
CA VAL A 182 -9.51 35.75 -9.11
C VAL A 182 -8.89 36.99 -9.70
N MET A 183 -9.67 37.96 -10.09
CA MET A 183 -9.15 39.20 -10.67
C MET A 183 -8.31 39.99 -9.66
N GLU A 184 -8.75 40.09 -8.44
CA GLU A 184 -8.05 40.86 -7.38
C GLU A 184 -6.74 40.18 -6.92
N ASN A 185 -6.69 38.84 -6.90
CA ASN A 185 -5.49 38.09 -6.49
C ASN A 185 -4.55 37.75 -7.66
N TRP A 186 -5.04 37.70 -8.90
CA TRP A 186 -4.23 37.48 -10.08
C TRP A 186 -3.27 38.66 -10.32
N GLU A 187 -3.76 39.88 -10.18
CA GLU A 187 -2.91 41.09 -10.33
C GLU A 187 -1.88 41.23 -9.20
N ARG A 188 -2.18 40.70 -8.00
CA ARG A 188 -1.37 40.91 -6.80
C ARG A 188 -0.33 39.80 -6.55
N TYR A 189 -0.63 38.54 -6.83
CA TYR A 189 0.20 37.40 -6.43
C TYR A 189 0.50 36.37 -7.52
N GLY A 190 -0.10 36.48 -8.70
CA GLY A 190 0.10 35.52 -9.81
C GLY A 190 -0.42 34.11 -9.55
N TYR A 191 -1.16 33.88 -8.47
CA TYR A 191 -1.64 32.55 -8.06
C TYR A 191 -3.16 32.43 -8.10
N ARG A 192 -3.64 31.29 -8.61
CA ARG A 192 -5.06 30.95 -8.74
C ARG A 192 -5.66 30.24 -7.51
N ASN A 193 -5.06 30.33 -6.32
CA ASN A 193 -5.42 29.43 -5.24
C ASN A 193 -6.34 30.08 -4.21
N PHE A 194 -7.51 29.50 -4.01
CA PHE A 194 -8.44 29.83 -2.95
C PHE A 194 -7.81 29.52 -1.60
N THR A 195 -8.01 30.40 -0.62
CA THR A 195 -7.51 30.24 0.75
C THR A 195 -8.64 29.82 1.68
N TRP A 196 -8.60 28.61 2.17
CA TRP A 196 -9.62 28.05 3.05
C TRP A 196 -9.55 28.62 4.46
N PRO A 197 -10.67 29.06 5.04
CA PRO A 197 -10.69 29.43 6.45
C PRO A 197 -10.47 28.20 7.31
N ALA A 198 -9.54 28.30 8.26
CA ALA A 198 -9.15 27.18 9.12
C ALA A 198 -8.72 27.64 10.50
N ARG A 199 -8.73 26.73 11.46
CA ARG A 199 -8.18 26.92 12.81
C ARG A 199 -7.07 25.92 13.10
N ILE A 200 -6.06 26.33 13.85
CA ILE A 200 -5.04 25.42 14.36
C ILE A 200 -5.65 24.54 15.44
N VAL A 201 -5.54 23.23 15.25
CA VAL A 201 -5.94 22.22 16.25
C VAL A 201 -4.79 22.00 17.23
N ARG A 202 -3.59 21.72 16.71
CA ARG A 202 -2.39 21.50 17.53
C ARG A 202 -1.10 21.68 16.73
N ARG A 203 -0.03 21.87 17.45
CA ARG A 203 1.33 21.74 16.92
C ARG A 203 1.69 20.26 16.83
N VAL A 204 2.23 19.83 15.70
CA VAL A 204 2.70 18.46 15.50
C VAL A 204 4.17 18.34 15.86
N ALA A 205 5.05 18.99 15.10
CA ALA A 205 6.49 18.94 15.33
C ALA A 205 7.22 20.06 14.59
N ARG A 206 8.49 20.27 14.92
CA ARG A 206 9.40 21.05 14.08
C ARG A 206 9.89 20.17 12.94
N ALA A 207 9.93 20.71 11.74
CA ALA A 207 10.38 20.00 10.56
C ALA A 207 11.91 19.82 10.50
N ASP A 208 12.65 20.63 11.25
CA ASP A 208 14.12 20.56 11.36
C ASP A 208 14.61 19.66 12.51
N ASP A 209 13.69 18.97 13.19
CA ASP A 209 13.99 18.00 14.25
C ASP A 209 13.89 16.56 13.68
N PRO A 210 14.94 15.71 13.83
CA PRO A 210 14.89 14.32 13.39
C PRO A 210 13.70 13.53 13.93
N LEU A 211 13.39 13.66 15.22
CA LEU A 211 12.17 13.10 15.81
C LEU A 211 10.90 13.78 15.29
N GLY A 212 11.02 15.02 14.85
CA GLY A 212 9.95 15.77 14.23
C GLY A 212 9.54 15.18 12.88
N ALA A 213 10.50 14.80 12.05
CA ALA A 213 10.24 14.16 10.75
C ALA A 213 9.46 12.85 10.92
N LEU A 214 9.83 12.03 11.89
CA LEU A 214 9.10 10.82 12.24
C LEU A 214 7.64 11.13 12.61
N ARG A 215 7.42 12.06 13.54
CA ARG A 215 6.07 12.46 13.97
C ARG A 215 5.23 13.04 12.83
N ILE A 216 5.84 13.81 11.94
CA ILE A 216 5.16 14.37 10.77
C ILE A 216 4.74 13.25 9.83
N ALA A 217 5.62 12.26 9.56
CA ALA A 217 5.31 11.11 8.73
C ALA A 217 4.22 10.23 9.35
N GLU A 218 4.29 9.99 10.67
CA GLU A 218 3.26 9.25 11.42
C GLU A 218 1.88 9.88 11.24
N GLU A 219 1.77 11.20 11.46
CA GLU A 219 0.51 11.93 11.33
C GLU A 219 0.03 12.01 9.86
N ARG A 220 0.95 12.25 8.93
CA ARG A 220 0.65 12.35 7.50
C ARG A 220 0.03 11.06 6.95
N HIS A 221 0.58 9.94 7.35
CA HIS A 221 0.15 8.62 6.90
C HIS A 221 -0.87 7.97 7.83
N GLY A 222 -1.31 8.66 8.88
CA GLY A 222 -2.29 8.15 9.85
C GLY A 222 -1.78 6.91 10.59
N SER A 223 -0.48 6.86 10.91
CA SER A 223 0.12 5.76 11.65
C SER A 223 -0.33 5.79 13.11
N ARG A 224 -0.72 4.61 13.61
CA ARG A 224 -1.21 4.45 14.99
C ARG A 224 -0.03 4.20 15.93
N THR A 225 0.53 5.24 16.51
CA THR A 225 1.76 5.15 17.34
C THR A 225 1.49 4.67 18.76
N VAL A 226 0.29 4.91 19.28
CA VAL A 226 -0.09 4.56 20.64
C VAL A 226 -1.12 3.42 20.63
N PHE A 227 -0.91 2.42 21.46
CA PHE A 227 -1.90 1.38 21.69
C PHE A 227 -2.98 1.88 22.67
N PRO A 228 -4.28 1.61 22.39
CA PRO A 228 -5.36 1.85 23.35
C PRO A 228 -5.12 1.13 24.67
N ASP A 229 -5.69 1.66 25.77
CA ASP A 229 -5.47 1.07 27.10
C ASP A 229 -6.03 -0.34 27.21
N GLU A 230 -7.20 -0.62 26.59
CA GLU A 230 -7.77 -1.97 26.51
C GLU A 230 -6.83 -2.99 25.84
N VAL A 231 -6.04 -2.55 24.85
CA VAL A 231 -5.03 -3.38 24.18
C VAL A 231 -3.82 -3.63 25.07
N LYS A 232 -3.38 -2.60 25.79
CA LYS A 232 -2.27 -2.70 26.75
C LYS A 232 -2.64 -3.62 27.93
N ASP A 233 -3.87 -3.54 28.39
CA ASP A 233 -4.35 -4.37 29.50
C ASP A 233 -4.47 -5.84 29.06
N GLU A 234 -5.05 -6.13 27.89
CA GLU A 234 -5.06 -7.48 27.35
C GLU A 234 -3.64 -8.05 27.15
N ALA A 235 -2.70 -7.21 26.67
CA ALA A 235 -1.30 -7.63 26.48
C ALA A 235 -0.59 -7.98 27.79
N LYS A 236 -0.93 -7.36 28.94
CA LYS A 236 -0.40 -7.71 30.26
C LYS A 236 -0.88 -9.07 30.75
N ASP A 237 -2.10 -9.47 30.34
CA ASP A 237 -2.69 -10.77 30.74
C ASP A 237 -2.13 -11.93 29.93
N VAL A 238 -1.38 -11.67 28.85
CA VAL A 238 -0.74 -12.71 28.04
C VAL A 238 0.44 -13.32 28.81
N PRO A 239 0.46 -14.66 29.01
CA PRO A 239 1.59 -15.34 29.66
C PRO A 239 2.90 -15.07 28.89
N GLN A 240 3.97 -14.77 29.62
CA GLN A 240 5.29 -14.53 29.02
C GLN A 240 6.09 -15.83 28.82
N GLU A 241 5.58 -16.96 29.31
CA GLU A 241 6.12 -18.30 29.11
C GLU A 241 5.05 -19.24 28.59
N VAL A 242 5.47 -20.25 27.81
CA VAL A 242 4.57 -21.27 27.28
C VAL A 242 4.14 -22.23 28.40
N THR A 243 2.83 -22.23 28.69
CA THR A 243 2.26 -23.06 29.75
C THR A 243 2.13 -24.52 29.35
N ALA A 244 2.05 -25.44 30.33
CA ALA A 244 1.84 -26.85 30.07
C ALA A 244 0.50 -27.13 29.35
N SER A 245 -0.52 -26.33 29.58
CA SER A 245 -1.81 -26.43 28.89
C SER A 245 -1.72 -26.04 27.41
N GLN A 246 -0.89 -25.05 27.08
CA GLN A 246 -0.68 -24.61 25.71
C GLN A 246 0.17 -25.60 24.88
N ARG A 247 1.03 -26.38 25.52
CA ARG A 247 1.82 -27.47 24.87
C ARG A 247 0.97 -28.69 24.53
N ARG A 248 -0.13 -28.90 25.24
CA ARG A 248 -0.95 -30.10 25.09
C ARG A 248 -1.57 -30.19 23.70
N GLY A 249 -1.38 -31.36 23.04
CA GLY A 249 -1.93 -31.62 21.70
C GLY A 249 -1.12 -30.97 20.55
N ARG A 250 0.06 -30.43 20.84
CA ARG A 250 1.00 -29.93 19.84
C ARG A 250 2.12 -30.92 19.57
N VAL A 251 2.67 -30.88 18.36
CA VAL A 251 3.88 -31.65 18.04
C VAL A 251 5.05 -31.06 18.82
N ASP A 252 5.83 -31.92 19.48
CA ASP A 252 7.02 -31.51 20.21
C ASP A 252 8.24 -31.55 19.29
N LEU A 253 8.76 -30.38 18.97
CA LEU A 253 9.92 -30.18 18.10
C LEU A 253 11.10 -29.49 18.83
N ARG A 254 11.11 -29.53 20.16
CA ARG A 254 12.14 -28.84 20.96
C ARG A 254 13.54 -29.41 20.80
N ASP A 255 13.64 -30.69 20.45
CA ASP A 255 14.94 -31.36 20.19
C ASP A 255 15.44 -31.16 18.76
N VAL A 256 14.63 -30.62 17.85
CA VAL A 256 15.03 -30.30 16.47
C VAL A 256 15.86 -29.00 16.48
N PRO A 257 17.06 -28.98 15.90
CA PRO A 257 17.97 -27.86 15.99
C PRO A 257 17.55 -26.71 15.04
N PHE A 258 16.39 -26.12 15.27
CA PHE A 258 15.93 -24.94 14.58
C PHE A 258 16.84 -23.74 14.85
N VAL A 259 17.05 -22.93 13.83
CA VAL A 259 17.77 -21.66 13.92
C VAL A 259 16.92 -20.52 13.38
N THR A 260 17.01 -19.34 14.00
CA THR A 260 16.49 -18.09 13.44
C THR A 260 17.64 -17.34 12.78
N ILE A 261 17.42 -16.78 11.58
CA ILE A 261 18.40 -15.99 10.83
C ILE A 261 17.73 -14.71 10.37
N ASP A 262 18.16 -13.56 10.91
CA ASP A 262 17.55 -12.28 10.66
C ASP A 262 18.59 -11.12 10.74
N GLY A 263 18.13 -9.87 10.60
CA GLY A 263 19.00 -8.70 10.77
C GLY A 263 19.52 -8.54 12.19
N GLU A 264 20.60 -7.77 12.35
CA GLU A 264 21.25 -7.52 13.65
C GLU A 264 20.29 -6.85 14.64
N ASP A 265 19.46 -5.93 14.14
CA ASP A 265 18.54 -5.09 14.93
C ASP A 265 17.16 -5.76 15.17
N ALA A 266 16.90 -6.93 14.55
CA ALA A 266 15.62 -7.63 14.68
C ALA A 266 15.41 -8.16 16.10
N ARG A 267 14.15 -8.04 16.59
CA ARG A 267 13.70 -8.55 17.90
C ARG A 267 12.44 -9.41 17.80
N ASP A 268 11.74 -9.30 16.69
CA ASP A 268 10.47 -9.96 16.38
C ASP A 268 10.69 -11.12 15.40
N PHE A 269 11.29 -12.21 15.91
CA PHE A 269 11.61 -13.38 15.10
C PHE A 269 10.33 -14.17 14.78
N ASP A 270 9.83 -13.98 13.56
CA ASP A 270 8.63 -14.66 13.06
C ASP A 270 8.90 -16.12 12.72
N ASP A 271 10.10 -16.47 12.23
CA ASP A 271 10.43 -17.75 11.63
C ASP A 271 11.69 -18.41 12.20
N ALA A 272 11.67 -19.74 12.21
CA ALA A 272 12.81 -20.60 12.45
C ALA A 272 12.80 -21.72 11.41
N VAL A 273 13.98 -22.13 10.95
CA VAL A 273 14.12 -23.08 9.87
C VAL A 273 15.03 -24.25 10.25
N TYR A 274 14.72 -25.41 9.66
CA TYR A 274 15.54 -26.62 9.72
C TYR A 274 15.35 -27.42 8.44
N CYS A 275 16.41 -28.05 7.92
CA CYS A 275 16.27 -29.00 6.82
C CYS A 275 17.16 -30.22 6.97
N GLU A 276 16.77 -31.32 6.32
CA GLU A 276 17.52 -32.56 6.25
C GLU A 276 17.35 -33.23 4.89
N LYS A 277 18.28 -34.09 4.51
CA LYS A 277 18.12 -34.95 3.33
C LYS A 277 17.04 -35.98 3.57
N SER A 278 16.19 -36.21 2.57
CA SER A 278 15.13 -37.20 2.60
C SER A 278 15.10 -37.94 1.27
N GLY A 279 15.66 -39.15 1.24
CA GLY A 279 15.91 -39.86 0.00
C GLY A 279 16.85 -39.08 -0.93
N ASP A 280 16.45 -38.92 -2.18
CA ASP A 280 17.16 -38.08 -3.17
C ASP A 280 16.83 -36.59 -3.05
N GLY A 281 15.82 -36.25 -2.26
CA GLY A 281 15.33 -34.89 -2.08
C GLY A 281 15.61 -34.34 -0.67
N TRP A 282 14.67 -33.50 -0.18
CA TRP A 282 14.81 -32.76 1.06
C TRP A 282 13.53 -32.76 1.88
N ARG A 283 13.71 -32.69 3.20
CA ARG A 283 12.64 -32.30 4.12
C ARG A 283 12.98 -30.92 4.67
N LEU A 284 12.08 -29.97 4.53
CA LEU A 284 12.20 -28.59 5.04
C LEU A 284 11.12 -28.35 6.07
N LEU A 285 11.53 -27.96 7.28
CA LEU A 285 10.64 -27.50 8.35
C LEU A 285 10.75 -25.98 8.45
N VAL A 286 9.61 -25.30 8.23
CA VAL A 286 9.48 -23.86 8.43
C VAL A 286 8.50 -23.63 9.57
N ALA A 287 9.02 -23.21 10.72
CA ALA A 287 8.26 -22.96 11.92
C ALA A 287 7.98 -21.46 12.07
N ILE A 288 6.71 -21.10 12.11
CA ILE A 288 6.27 -19.71 12.20
C ILE A 288 5.59 -19.45 13.55
N ALA A 289 5.89 -18.34 14.18
CA ALA A 289 5.31 -17.92 15.45
C ALA A 289 3.79 -18.03 15.44
N ASP A 290 3.22 -18.76 16.39
CA ASP A 290 1.77 -18.97 16.50
C ASP A 290 1.07 -17.79 17.18
N VAL A 291 1.12 -16.63 16.55
CA VAL A 291 0.49 -15.40 17.05
C VAL A 291 -1.01 -15.59 17.29
N SER A 292 -1.68 -16.42 16.47
CA SER A 292 -3.10 -16.71 16.59
C SER A 292 -3.48 -17.41 17.88
N GLN A 293 -2.51 -17.95 18.62
CA GLN A 293 -2.72 -18.51 19.96
C GLN A 293 -3.00 -17.41 20.98
N TYR A 294 -2.37 -16.27 20.84
CA TYR A 294 -2.42 -15.16 21.78
C TYR A 294 -3.40 -14.06 21.34
N VAL A 295 -3.40 -13.71 20.07
CA VAL A 295 -4.31 -12.72 19.49
C VAL A 295 -5.60 -13.41 19.03
N LYS A 296 -6.62 -13.37 19.89
CA LYS A 296 -7.90 -14.03 19.63
C LYS A 296 -8.82 -13.16 18.79
N PRO A 297 -9.62 -13.75 17.88
CA PRO A 297 -10.63 -13.01 17.12
C PRO A 297 -11.59 -12.25 18.06
N ASP A 298 -12.00 -11.05 17.64
CA ASP A 298 -12.94 -10.17 18.35
C ASP A 298 -12.42 -9.53 19.65
N HIS A 299 -11.18 -9.77 20.03
CA HIS A 299 -10.54 -9.16 21.21
C HIS A 299 -9.88 -7.82 20.85
N PRO A 300 -9.56 -6.96 21.84
CA PRO A 300 -8.89 -5.68 21.62
C PRO A 300 -7.60 -5.77 20.81
N LEU A 301 -6.73 -6.74 21.10
CA LEU A 301 -5.49 -7.02 20.35
C LEU A 301 -5.77 -7.28 18.86
N ASP A 302 -6.82 -8.05 18.54
CA ASP A 302 -7.17 -8.37 17.15
C ASP A 302 -7.72 -7.15 16.40
N ARG A 303 -8.58 -6.38 17.07
CA ARG A 303 -9.15 -5.14 16.47
C ARG A 303 -8.06 -4.13 16.15
N GLU A 304 -7.11 -3.96 17.06
CA GLU A 304 -6.00 -3.05 16.86
C GLU A 304 -5.01 -3.57 15.80
N ALA A 305 -4.72 -4.86 15.79
CA ALA A 305 -3.89 -5.48 14.74
C ALA A 305 -4.52 -5.31 13.35
N GLN A 306 -5.85 -5.46 13.22
CA GLN A 306 -6.56 -5.18 11.98
C GLN A 306 -6.48 -3.72 11.58
N ALA A 307 -6.67 -2.78 12.52
CA ALA A 307 -6.61 -1.35 12.25
C ALA A 307 -5.21 -0.88 11.82
N ARG A 308 -4.15 -1.50 12.34
CA ARG A 308 -2.76 -1.25 11.92
C ARG A 308 -2.45 -1.92 10.59
N GLY A 309 -2.90 -3.15 10.39
CA GLY A 309 -2.71 -3.97 9.20
C GLY A 309 -1.29 -4.51 9.02
N THR A 310 -0.27 -3.74 9.37
CA THR A 310 1.15 -4.11 9.34
C THR A 310 1.97 -3.28 10.32
N SER A 311 3.14 -3.78 10.71
CA SER A 311 4.17 -2.97 11.36
C SER A 311 4.79 -1.98 10.38
N VAL A 312 5.26 -0.84 10.88
CA VAL A 312 5.94 0.20 10.08
C VAL A 312 7.37 0.32 10.57
N TYR A 313 8.33 0.15 9.67
CA TYR A 313 9.76 0.20 9.99
C TYR A 313 10.37 1.49 9.47
N PHE A 314 10.89 2.31 10.38
CA PHE A 314 11.65 3.51 10.08
C PHE A 314 13.14 3.27 10.35
N PRO A 315 14.03 4.08 9.81
CA PRO A 315 15.46 3.97 10.12
C PRO A 315 15.79 4.10 11.61
N THR A 316 14.96 4.82 12.36
CA THR A 316 15.20 5.16 13.77
C THR A 316 14.24 4.51 14.75
N ALA A 317 13.14 3.91 14.27
CA ALA A 317 12.08 3.40 15.13
C ALA A 317 11.20 2.37 14.41
N VAL A 318 10.44 1.61 15.17
CA VAL A 318 9.42 0.68 14.66
C VAL A 318 8.08 1.01 15.30
N ILE A 319 7.03 1.11 14.50
CA ILE A 319 5.65 1.10 14.99
C ILE A 319 5.12 -0.32 14.80
N PRO A 320 5.09 -1.14 15.85
CA PRO A 320 4.73 -2.54 15.71
C PRO A 320 3.22 -2.73 15.54
N MET A 321 2.81 -3.77 14.82
CA MET A 321 1.42 -4.19 14.69
C MET A 321 0.85 -4.66 16.04
N LEU A 322 1.65 -5.33 16.84
CA LEU A 322 1.30 -5.87 18.16
C LEU A 322 2.16 -5.23 19.25
N PRO A 323 1.67 -5.09 20.50
CA PRO A 323 2.48 -4.65 21.63
C PRO A 323 3.78 -5.47 21.78
N GLU A 324 4.86 -4.83 22.20
CA GLU A 324 6.19 -5.44 22.32
C GLU A 324 6.24 -6.67 23.23
N ALA A 325 5.38 -6.74 24.25
CA ALA A 325 5.23 -7.93 25.07
C ALA A 325 4.86 -9.19 24.27
N LEU A 326 4.16 -9.01 23.15
CA LEU A 326 3.87 -10.07 22.20
C LEU A 326 4.94 -10.13 21.10
N SER A 327 5.17 -9.03 20.37
CA SER A 327 6.00 -9.04 19.17
C SER A 327 7.47 -9.39 19.47
N ASN A 328 8.05 -8.85 20.52
CA ASN A 328 9.44 -9.10 20.92
C ASN A 328 9.53 -10.15 22.05
N GLY A 329 8.39 -10.45 22.71
CA GLY A 329 8.26 -11.35 23.86
C GLY A 329 7.83 -12.75 23.47
N ILE A 330 6.59 -13.11 23.89
CA ILE A 330 6.09 -14.51 23.82
C ILE A 330 5.93 -15.02 22.39
N CYS A 331 5.64 -14.16 21.40
CA CYS A 331 5.52 -14.59 20.00
C CYS A 331 6.88 -14.75 19.32
N SER A 332 7.87 -13.90 19.67
CA SER A 332 9.19 -13.96 19.05
C SER A 332 9.91 -15.28 19.35
N LEU A 333 10.43 -15.93 18.32
CA LEU A 333 11.14 -17.22 18.41
C LEU A 333 12.56 -17.05 19.01
N ASN A 334 12.61 -16.42 20.19
CA ASN A 334 13.84 -16.20 20.92
C ASN A 334 14.57 -17.52 21.23
N PRO A 335 15.91 -17.55 21.23
CA PRO A 335 16.65 -18.77 21.45
C PRO A 335 16.53 -19.30 22.90
N ASN A 336 16.65 -20.60 23.06
CA ASN A 336 16.70 -21.33 24.33
C ASN A 336 15.45 -21.18 25.22
N VAL A 337 14.30 -20.90 24.62
CA VAL A 337 13.00 -20.85 25.31
C VAL A 337 11.92 -21.54 24.47
N ASP A 338 10.97 -22.17 25.16
CA ASP A 338 9.80 -22.76 24.49
C ASP A 338 8.98 -21.71 23.79
N ARG A 339 8.60 -21.95 22.52
CA ARG A 339 7.71 -21.10 21.74
C ARG A 339 6.68 -21.93 20.99
N LEU A 340 5.46 -21.39 20.89
CA LEU A 340 4.39 -21.99 20.10
C LEU A 340 4.51 -21.58 18.65
N THR A 341 4.39 -22.56 17.76
CA THR A 341 4.51 -22.34 16.32
C THR A 341 3.42 -23.06 15.54
N MET A 342 3.20 -22.60 14.32
CA MET A 342 2.60 -23.32 13.22
C MET A 342 3.72 -23.74 12.28
N VAL A 343 3.92 -25.03 12.10
CA VAL A 343 5.01 -25.57 11.28
C VAL A 343 4.47 -26.01 9.93
N CYS A 344 5.13 -25.58 8.87
CA CYS A 344 5.04 -26.19 7.54
C CYS A 344 6.15 -27.24 7.42
N ASP A 345 5.78 -28.52 7.34
CA ASP A 345 6.68 -29.64 7.08
C ASP A 345 6.53 -30.04 5.62
N ALA A 346 7.53 -29.73 4.81
CA ALA A 346 7.50 -29.91 3.36
C ALA A 346 8.53 -30.91 2.89
N LEU A 347 8.11 -31.85 2.05
CA LEU A 347 8.99 -32.75 1.29
C LEU A 347 9.20 -32.18 -0.10
N LEU A 348 10.46 -32.10 -0.51
CA LEU A 348 10.91 -31.58 -1.79
C LEU A 348 11.65 -32.69 -2.55
N ASP A 349 11.48 -32.74 -3.87
CA ASP A 349 12.28 -33.61 -4.72
C ASP A 349 13.73 -33.08 -4.89
N ALA A 350 14.52 -33.78 -5.69
CA ALA A 350 15.90 -33.40 -5.96
C ALA A 350 16.04 -32.06 -6.69
N GLU A 351 15.01 -31.64 -7.42
CA GLU A 351 14.92 -30.36 -8.14
C GLU A 351 14.32 -29.23 -7.30
N GLY A 352 13.98 -29.48 -6.01
CA GLY A 352 13.43 -28.48 -5.09
C GLY A 352 11.91 -28.24 -5.25
N LYS A 353 11.21 -29.09 -5.98
CA LYS A 353 9.76 -28.98 -6.12
C LYS A 353 9.05 -29.65 -4.93
N PRO A 354 8.10 -28.97 -4.27
CA PRO A 354 7.30 -29.61 -3.22
C PRO A 354 6.49 -30.80 -3.74
N THR A 355 6.65 -31.96 -3.13
CA THR A 355 5.94 -33.20 -3.43
C THR A 355 4.84 -33.52 -2.43
N ALA A 356 5.06 -33.12 -1.18
CA ALA A 356 4.08 -33.23 -0.09
C ALA A 356 4.36 -32.15 0.95
N TYR A 357 3.33 -31.80 1.72
CA TYR A 357 3.47 -30.92 2.88
C TYR A 357 2.34 -31.16 3.87
N GLN A 358 2.57 -30.76 5.11
CA GLN A 358 1.55 -30.71 6.16
C GLN A 358 1.75 -29.50 7.06
N PHE A 359 0.69 -29.13 7.77
CA PHE A 359 0.73 -28.05 8.76
C PHE A 359 0.35 -28.60 10.12
N ASP A 360 1.16 -28.30 11.14
CA ASP A 360 0.95 -28.74 12.50
C ASP A 360 1.18 -27.61 13.50
N PRO A 361 0.27 -27.42 14.47
CA PRO A 361 0.59 -26.69 15.69
C PRO A 361 1.70 -27.40 16.45
N ALA A 362 2.79 -26.72 16.74
CA ALA A 362 3.94 -27.32 17.42
C ALA A 362 4.44 -26.45 18.59
N VAL A 363 5.29 -27.04 19.41
CA VAL A 363 6.16 -26.33 20.34
C VAL A 363 7.60 -26.59 19.95
N LEU A 364 8.41 -25.55 19.89
CA LEU A 364 9.84 -25.64 19.61
C LEU A 364 10.65 -24.83 20.63
N CYS A 365 11.94 -25.08 20.64
CA CYS A 365 12.96 -24.27 21.29
C CYS A 365 13.98 -23.93 20.20
N SER A 366 14.11 -22.67 19.82
CA SER A 366 15.15 -22.26 18.86
C SER A 366 16.54 -22.46 19.50
N HIS A 367 17.41 -23.20 18.83
CA HIS A 367 18.73 -23.53 19.37
C HIS A 367 19.75 -22.42 19.17
N ALA A 368 19.51 -21.50 18.24
CA ALA A 368 20.36 -20.34 18.03
C ALA A 368 19.65 -19.21 17.27
N ARG A 369 19.98 -17.98 17.66
CA ARG A 369 19.77 -16.78 16.84
C ARG A 369 21.05 -16.49 16.08
N ARG A 370 20.93 -16.34 14.74
CA ARG A 370 22.05 -15.93 13.87
C ARG A 370 21.65 -14.70 13.07
N THR A 371 22.64 -13.93 12.63
CA THR A 371 22.39 -12.78 11.75
C THR A 371 22.77 -13.12 10.32
N TYR A 372 22.17 -12.40 9.35
CA TYR A 372 22.53 -12.54 7.95
C TYR A 372 24.04 -12.32 7.73
N THR A 373 24.65 -11.38 8.44
CA THR A 373 26.07 -11.10 8.36
C THR A 373 26.92 -12.26 8.86
N GLN A 374 26.57 -12.86 10.00
CA GLN A 374 27.28 -14.03 10.55
C GLN A 374 27.21 -15.23 9.61
N VAL A 375 26.00 -15.50 9.09
CA VAL A 375 25.78 -16.61 8.14
C VAL A 375 26.56 -16.37 6.86
N TRP A 376 26.51 -15.17 6.30
CA TRP A 376 27.24 -14.84 5.08
C TRP A 376 28.77 -14.91 5.27
N SER A 377 29.29 -14.43 6.38
CA SER A 377 30.73 -14.54 6.74
C SER A 377 31.18 -16.00 6.73
N ALA A 378 30.41 -16.90 7.36
CA ALA A 378 30.74 -18.33 7.35
C ALA A 378 30.63 -18.94 5.94
N LEU A 379 29.57 -18.65 5.19
CA LEU A 379 29.40 -19.17 3.83
C LEU A 379 30.45 -18.65 2.85
N SER A 380 31.04 -17.49 3.15
CA SER A 380 32.18 -16.91 2.40
C SER A 380 33.54 -17.46 2.82
N GLY A 381 33.61 -18.32 3.84
CA GLY A 381 34.83 -18.96 4.31
C GLY A 381 35.66 -18.12 5.29
N GLU A 382 35.02 -17.17 5.99
CA GLU A 382 35.72 -16.32 6.97
C GLU A 382 35.70 -16.97 8.35
N ASP A 383 36.88 -16.99 9.04
CA ASP A 383 37.04 -17.59 10.37
C ASP A 383 36.04 -17.04 11.42
N ALA A 384 35.81 -15.72 11.40
CA ALA A 384 34.85 -15.08 12.28
C ALA A 384 33.41 -15.60 12.10
N GLY A 385 33.04 -15.97 10.87
CA GLY A 385 31.75 -16.59 10.58
C GLY A 385 31.69 -18.01 11.15
N PHE A 386 32.72 -18.82 11.00
CA PHE A 386 32.77 -20.17 11.56
C PHE A 386 32.67 -20.13 13.08
N GLU A 387 33.40 -19.23 13.74
CA GLU A 387 33.35 -19.04 15.19
C GLU A 387 31.94 -18.62 15.62
N ALA A 388 31.30 -17.68 14.89
CA ALA A 388 29.95 -17.19 15.20
C ALA A 388 28.90 -18.27 15.08
N LEU A 389 28.99 -19.18 14.11
CA LEU A 389 28.01 -20.26 13.92
C LEU A 389 28.26 -21.41 14.90
N GLY A 390 29.54 -21.73 15.20
CA GLY A 390 29.92 -22.78 16.16
C GLY A 390 29.28 -24.12 15.81
N GLU A 391 28.59 -24.73 16.79
CA GLU A 391 27.91 -26.02 16.62
C GLU A 391 26.77 -26.01 15.59
N ARG A 392 26.27 -24.82 15.16
CA ARG A 392 25.20 -24.69 14.18
C ARG A 392 25.70 -24.54 12.75
N LEU A 393 26.99 -24.63 12.51
CA LEU A 393 27.57 -24.52 11.17
C LEU A 393 26.97 -25.59 10.23
N PHE A 394 26.84 -26.81 10.69
CA PHE A 394 26.33 -27.92 9.89
C PHE A 394 24.87 -27.72 9.43
N GLU A 395 23.98 -27.20 10.29
CA GLU A 395 22.61 -26.90 9.92
C GLU A 395 22.54 -25.78 8.88
N VAL A 396 23.38 -24.76 9.03
CA VAL A 396 23.44 -23.62 8.08
C VAL A 396 24.02 -24.07 6.73
N GLU A 397 25.04 -24.90 6.71
CA GLU A 397 25.59 -25.48 5.47
C GLU A 397 24.55 -26.31 4.72
N ARG A 398 23.76 -27.13 5.43
CA ARG A 398 22.64 -27.88 4.83
C ARG A 398 21.54 -26.98 4.27
N LEU A 399 21.17 -25.94 5.00
CA LEU A 399 20.22 -24.95 4.50
C LEU A 399 20.75 -24.27 3.23
N TYR A 400 22.05 -24.01 3.16
CA TYR A 400 22.68 -23.43 1.98
C TYR A 400 22.73 -24.39 0.79
N GLU A 401 22.94 -25.69 1.04
CA GLU A 401 22.80 -26.72 -0.02
C GLU A 401 21.38 -26.75 -0.59
N LEU A 402 20.36 -26.74 0.28
CA LEU A 402 18.96 -26.65 -0.13
C LEU A 402 18.65 -25.36 -0.89
N TYR A 403 19.16 -24.22 -0.41
CA TYR A 403 19.02 -22.94 -1.09
C TYR A 403 19.47 -23.00 -2.55
N LYS A 404 20.62 -23.59 -2.83
CA LYS A 404 21.15 -23.72 -4.20
C LYS A 404 20.16 -24.46 -5.12
N VAL A 405 19.49 -25.49 -4.60
CA VAL A 405 18.47 -26.24 -5.33
C VAL A 405 17.23 -25.39 -5.58
N LEU A 406 16.73 -24.70 -4.54
CA LEU A 406 15.55 -23.84 -4.65
C LEU A 406 15.81 -22.64 -5.57
N HIS A 407 17.00 -22.05 -5.50
CA HIS A 407 17.39 -20.95 -6.38
C HIS A 407 17.44 -21.37 -7.85
N ALA A 408 18.01 -22.54 -8.14
CA ALA A 408 18.00 -23.11 -9.49
C ALA A 408 16.56 -23.38 -10.00
N ALA A 409 15.65 -23.80 -9.11
CA ALA A 409 14.24 -23.95 -9.46
C ALA A 409 13.55 -22.59 -9.72
N ARG A 410 13.95 -21.54 -8.99
CA ARG A 410 13.48 -20.14 -9.23
C ARG A 410 13.89 -19.65 -10.62
N GLU A 411 15.13 -19.86 -11.01
CA GLU A 411 15.61 -19.49 -12.34
C GLU A 411 14.88 -20.23 -13.46
N LYS A 412 14.65 -21.54 -13.30
CA LYS A 412 13.92 -22.37 -14.28
C LYS A 412 12.47 -21.91 -14.51
N ARG A 413 11.79 -21.35 -13.48
CA ARG A 413 10.43 -20.81 -13.64
C ARG A 413 10.40 -19.36 -14.11
N PHE A 414 11.56 -18.73 -14.36
CA PHE A 414 11.67 -17.34 -14.79
C PHE A 414 11.07 -16.34 -13.81
N ALA A 415 11.19 -16.58 -12.52
CA ALA A 415 10.82 -15.58 -11.51
C ALA A 415 11.67 -14.33 -11.70
N LEU A 416 11.02 -13.16 -11.64
CA LEU A 416 11.72 -11.90 -11.84
C LEU A 416 12.61 -11.58 -10.62
N ASP A 417 13.87 -11.32 -10.88
CA ASP A 417 14.85 -10.94 -9.87
C ASP A 417 15.37 -9.53 -10.16
N PHE A 418 15.00 -8.60 -9.30
CA PHE A 418 15.49 -7.22 -9.34
C PHE A 418 16.61 -7.07 -8.32
N GLU A 419 17.77 -6.62 -8.77
CA GLU A 419 18.82 -6.21 -7.83
C GLU A 419 18.36 -4.94 -7.11
N SER A 420 18.00 -5.06 -5.83
CA SER A 420 17.66 -3.91 -5.03
C SER A 420 18.94 -3.16 -4.64
N SER A 421 19.00 -1.89 -5.01
CA SER A 421 19.99 -0.95 -4.48
C SER A 421 19.41 -0.22 -3.27
N GLU A 422 19.05 -0.96 -2.24
CA GLU A 422 18.57 -0.34 -1.00
C GLU A 422 19.74 0.38 -0.31
N ILE A 423 19.45 1.55 0.23
CA ILE A 423 20.39 2.36 0.98
C ILE A 423 19.95 2.31 2.44
N LYS A 424 20.87 1.90 3.32
CA LYS A 424 20.64 1.92 4.76
C LYS A 424 21.29 3.20 5.34
N ALA A 425 20.52 3.95 6.13
CA ALA A 425 21.06 5.05 6.91
C ALA A 425 21.68 4.48 8.19
N ARG A 426 22.95 4.77 8.44
CA ARG A 426 23.60 4.52 9.72
C ARG A 426 23.40 5.74 10.62
N ILE A 427 22.87 5.48 11.79
CA ILE A 427 22.55 6.52 12.78
C ILE A 427 23.65 6.51 13.84
N ASP A 428 24.14 7.69 14.17
CA ASP A 428 24.95 7.94 15.34
C ASP A 428 24.01 7.92 16.55
N GLU A 429 24.03 6.87 17.34
CA GLU A 429 23.13 6.66 18.48
C GLU A 429 23.29 7.73 19.57
N GLU A 430 24.49 8.32 19.72
CA GLU A 430 24.73 9.37 20.70
C GLU A 430 24.13 10.71 20.26
N LYS A 431 24.14 11.00 18.96
CA LYS A 431 23.68 12.29 18.41
C LYS A 431 22.28 12.22 17.84
N GLY A 432 21.73 11.01 17.59
CA GLY A 432 20.45 10.82 16.92
C GLY A 432 20.43 11.34 15.48
N THR A 433 21.59 11.50 14.85
CA THR A 433 21.76 12.02 13.48
C THR A 433 22.33 10.96 12.56
N ILE A 434 22.16 11.14 11.24
CA ILE A 434 22.78 10.24 10.29
C ILE A 434 24.28 10.46 10.26
N ASP A 435 25.02 9.39 10.47
CA ASP A 435 26.48 9.33 10.26
C ASP A 435 26.78 9.24 8.74
N ARG A 436 26.24 8.21 8.10
CA ARG A 436 26.42 7.95 6.67
C ARG A 436 25.32 7.12 6.06
N PHE A 437 25.23 7.15 4.74
CA PHE A 437 24.45 6.20 3.95
C PHE A 437 25.38 5.12 3.40
N GLU A 438 24.96 3.87 3.47
CA GLU A 438 25.68 2.74 2.88
C GLU A 438 24.71 1.85 2.08
N PRO A 439 25.19 1.25 0.97
CA PRO A 439 24.40 0.29 0.23
C PRO A 439 24.09 -0.94 1.09
N TYR A 440 22.82 -1.30 1.21
CA TYR A 440 22.42 -2.59 1.78
C TYR A 440 22.63 -3.68 0.73
N ARG A 441 23.48 -4.65 1.02
CA ARG A 441 23.74 -5.78 0.13
C ARG A 441 22.91 -6.98 0.57
N ILE A 442 22.00 -7.41 -0.30
CA ILE A 442 21.32 -8.70 -0.17
C ILE A 442 22.35 -9.79 -0.51
N THR A 443 22.64 -10.67 0.43
CA THR A 443 23.54 -11.81 0.28
C THR A 443 22.76 -13.10 0.10
N ASP A 444 23.46 -14.20 -0.18
CA ASP A 444 22.82 -15.52 -0.23
C ASP A 444 22.22 -15.95 1.11
N ALA A 445 22.72 -15.41 2.24
CA ALA A 445 22.11 -15.64 3.55
C ALA A 445 20.66 -15.09 3.63
N ASN A 446 20.42 -13.91 3.05
CA ASN A 446 19.07 -13.35 2.95
C ASN A 446 18.18 -14.18 2.00
N ARG A 447 18.73 -14.54 0.84
CA ARG A 447 18.03 -15.32 -0.19
C ARG A 447 17.69 -16.73 0.28
N LEU A 448 18.54 -17.34 1.10
CA LEU A 448 18.29 -18.64 1.71
C LEU A 448 17.00 -18.64 2.52
N ILE A 449 16.83 -17.68 3.41
CA ILE A 449 15.60 -17.52 4.20
C ILE A 449 14.40 -17.19 3.29
N GLU A 450 14.59 -16.28 2.32
CA GLU A 450 13.53 -15.97 1.33
C GLU A 450 13.00 -17.22 0.64
N GLU A 451 13.88 -18.09 0.12
CA GLU A 451 13.46 -19.32 -0.58
C GLU A 451 12.72 -20.30 0.36
N CYS A 452 13.17 -20.46 1.61
CA CYS A 452 12.45 -21.25 2.61
C CYS A 452 11.05 -20.70 2.88
N MET A 453 10.92 -19.37 3.00
CA MET A 453 9.64 -18.69 3.22
C MET A 453 8.73 -18.83 1.99
N LEU A 454 9.26 -18.77 0.78
CA LEU A 454 8.49 -18.99 -0.45
C LEU A 454 7.88 -20.38 -0.50
N VAL A 455 8.61 -21.42 -0.12
CA VAL A 455 8.08 -22.80 -0.03
C VAL A 455 6.88 -22.87 0.92
N ALA A 456 7.01 -22.33 2.13
CA ALA A 456 5.94 -22.34 3.13
C ALA A 456 4.72 -21.51 2.69
N ASN A 457 4.94 -20.35 2.10
CA ASN A 457 3.88 -19.46 1.59
C ASN A 457 3.07 -20.11 0.47
N VAL A 458 3.74 -20.79 -0.47
CA VAL A 458 3.07 -21.52 -1.56
C VAL A 458 2.31 -22.72 -1.03
N ALA A 459 2.91 -23.50 -0.11
CA ALA A 459 2.25 -24.63 0.53
C ALA A 459 0.99 -24.19 1.30
N ALA A 460 1.05 -23.07 2.03
CA ALA A 460 -0.09 -22.51 2.76
C ALA A 460 -1.23 -22.08 1.81
N ALA A 461 -0.89 -21.43 0.69
CA ALA A 461 -1.88 -21.07 -0.32
C ALA A 461 -2.54 -22.30 -0.95
N ASP A 462 -1.75 -23.32 -1.33
CA ASP A 462 -2.25 -24.57 -1.90
C ASP A 462 -3.14 -25.32 -0.90
N PHE A 463 -2.74 -25.37 0.38
CA PHE A 463 -3.52 -26.02 1.45
C PHE A 463 -4.92 -25.43 1.59
N VAL A 464 -5.04 -24.11 1.57
CA VAL A 464 -6.35 -23.44 1.69
C VAL A 464 -7.18 -23.63 0.43
N LEU A 465 -6.57 -23.56 -0.75
CA LEU A 465 -7.25 -23.82 -2.04
C LEU A 465 -7.80 -25.24 -2.13
N ARG A 466 -7.01 -26.27 -1.78
CA ARG A 466 -7.45 -27.68 -1.78
C ARG A 466 -8.58 -27.95 -0.80
N ASN A 467 -8.69 -27.16 0.25
CA ASN A 467 -9.77 -27.26 1.22
C ASN A 467 -10.96 -26.35 0.90
N GLU A 468 -10.93 -25.64 -0.24
CA GLU A 468 -12.00 -24.75 -0.70
C GLU A 468 -12.40 -23.71 0.36
N ARG A 469 -11.39 -23.05 0.96
CA ARG A 469 -11.61 -22.00 1.97
C ARG A 469 -11.16 -20.65 1.45
N LEU A 470 -11.86 -19.60 1.89
CA LEU A 470 -11.46 -18.22 1.62
C LEU A 470 -10.26 -17.84 2.49
N THR A 471 -9.37 -17.08 1.90
CA THR A 471 -8.22 -16.44 2.54
C THR A 471 -7.80 -15.22 1.73
N LEU A 472 -6.77 -14.50 2.19
CA LEU A 472 -6.11 -13.46 1.40
C LEU A 472 -4.90 -14.04 0.67
N PHE A 473 -4.99 -14.13 -0.64
CA PHE A 473 -3.84 -14.40 -1.50
C PHE A 473 -3.04 -13.14 -1.70
N ARG A 474 -1.73 -13.27 -1.87
CA ARG A 474 -0.85 -12.21 -2.35
C ARG A 474 -0.79 -12.32 -3.87
N VAL A 475 -1.56 -11.49 -4.54
CA VAL A 475 -1.72 -11.53 -5.99
C VAL A 475 -0.89 -10.46 -6.66
N HIS A 476 -0.38 -10.77 -7.85
CA HIS A 476 0.39 -9.85 -8.68
C HIS A 476 0.02 -10.07 -10.14
N ASP A 477 -0.67 -9.11 -10.72
CA ASP A 477 -1.12 -9.19 -12.12
C ASP A 477 0.04 -8.90 -13.08
N LYS A 478 -0.17 -9.29 -14.34
CA LYS A 478 0.72 -8.93 -15.44
C LYS A 478 0.76 -7.41 -15.66
N PRO A 479 1.84 -6.89 -16.28
CA PRO A 479 1.92 -5.48 -16.63
C PRO A 479 0.80 -5.04 -17.59
N GLU A 480 0.30 -3.83 -17.38
CA GLU A 480 -0.67 -3.17 -18.25
C GLU A 480 -0.05 -2.79 -19.60
N GLU A 481 -0.81 -2.89 -20.68
CA GLU A 481 -0.29 -2.64 -22.03
C GLU A 481 0.22 -1.21 -22.24
N GLU A 482 -0.41 -0.23 -21.62
CA GLU A 482 0.03 1.17 -21.67
C GLU A 482 1.44 1.34 -21.09
N ARG A 483 1.68 0.77 -19.90
CA ARG A 483 3.00 0.78 -19.24
C ARG A 483 4.06 0.01 -20.06
N LEU A 484 3.64 -1.05 -20.75
CA LEU A 484 4.53 -1.79 -21.66
C LEU A 484 4.95 -0.95 -22.88
N GLN A 485 4.04 -0.13 -23.40
CA GLN A 485 4.37 0.79 -24.51
C GLN A 485 5.39 1.85 -24.07
N ASP A 486 5.23 2.40 -22.87
CA ASP A 486 6.19 3.35 -22.29
C ASP A 486 7.55 2.69 -22.07
N LEU A 487 7.58 1.49 -21.50
CA LEU A 487 8.83 0.72 -21.37
C LEU A 487 9.51 0.52 -22.73
N ARG A 488 8.76 0.07 -23.75
CA ARG A 488 9.32 -0.11 -25.09
C ARG A 488 9.87 1.17 -25.68
N ARG A 489 9.28 2.35 -25.34
CA ARG A 489 9.80 3.68 -25.74
C ARG A 489 11.14 3.98 -25.08
N ILE A 490 11.24 3.74 -23.75
CA ILE A 490 12.48 3.91 -22.99
C ILE A 490 13.56 2.98 -23.53
N LEU A 491 13.28 1.68 -23.66
CA LEU A 491 14.25 0.67 -24.11
C LEU A 491 14.86 0.99 -25.48
N ARG A 492 14.06 1.56 -26.42
CA ARG A 492 14.56 1.98 -27.72
C ARG A 492 15.68 3.00 -27.64
N ALA A 493 15.61 3.95 -26.69
CA ALA A 493 16.65 4.94 -26.48
C ALA A 493 17.99 4.31 -26.05
N TYR A 494 17.93 3.15 -25.37
CA TYR A 494 19.11 2.39 -24.95
C TYR A 494 19.46 1.23 -25.89
N LYS A 495 18.84 1.15 -27.09
CA LYS A 495 19.02 0.06 -28.07
C LYS A 495 18.70 -1.33 -27.53
N LEU A 496 17.83 -1.40 -26.52
CA LEU A 496 17.30 -2.63 -25.91
C LEU A 496 15.90 -2.93 -26.43
N LYS A 497 15.46 -4.19 -26.33
CA LYS A 497 14.12 -4.62 -26.73
C LYS A 497 13.56 -5.65 -25.76
N LEU A 498 12.31 -5.45 -25.36
CA LEU A 498 11.49 -6.52 -24.80
C LEU A 498 10.98 -7.40 -25.97
N ARG A 499 11.52 -8.61 -26.12
CA ARG A 499 11.21 -9.49 -27.24
C ARG A 499 9.82 -10.10 -27.12
N GLU A 500 9.44 -10.50 -25.92
CA GLU A 500 8.15 -11.09 -25.59
C GLU A 500 7.57 -10.45 -24.34
N ASN A 501 6.25 -10.27 -24.31
CA ASN A 501 5.52 -9.89 -23.10
C ASN A 501 5.23 -11.17 -22.28
N SER A 502 6.29 -11.81 -21.81
CA SER A 502 6.27 -13.05 -21.03
C SER A 502 7.28 -12.97 -19.89
N PRO A 503 7.13 -13.78 -18.83
CA PRO A 503 8.12 -13.85 -17.75
C PRO A 503 9.54 -14.15 -18.26
N ALA A 504 9.68 -15.08 -19.19
CA ALA A 504 10.96 -15.40 -19.84
C ALA A 504 11.53 -14.18 -20.60
N GLY A 505 10.67 -13.43 -21.31
CA GLY A 505 11.06 -12.19 -22.00
C GLY A 505 11.56 -11.12 -21.06
N PHE A 506 10.91 -10.94 -19.89
CA PHE A 506 11.37 -10.01 -18.85
C PHE A 506 12.65 -10.48 -18.17
N ALA A 507 12.80 -11.78 -17.88
CA ALA A 507 14.04 -12.33 -17.33
C ALA A 507 15.23 -12.09 -18.29
N ALA A 508 15.05 -12.37 -19.57
CA ALA A 508 16.07 -12.10 -20.60
C ALA A 508 16.38 -10.59 -20.74
N LEU A 509 15.37 -9.72 -20.61
CA LEU A 509 15.56 -8.27 -20.60
C LEU A 509 16.40 -7.84 -19.40
N LEU A 510 16.07 -8.30 -18.19
CA LEU A 510 16.81 -7.97 -16.97
C LEU A 510 18.29 -8.40 -17.06
N GLU A 511 18.58 -9.57 -17.61
CA GLU A 511 19.95 -10.02 -17.88
C GLU A 511 20.66 -9.10 -18.90
N SER A 512 19.95 -8.58 -19.89
CA SER A 512 20.51 -7.62 -20.83
C SER A 512 20.76 -6.25 -20.19
N VAL A 513 19.87 -5.85 -19.27
CA VAL A 513 19.96 -4.60 -18.50
C VAL A 513 21.16 -4.65 -17.54
N LYS A 514 21.43 -5.76 -16.85
CA LYS A 514 22.58 -5.94 -15.96
C LYS A 514 23.92 -5.67 -16.66
N LYS A 515 24.00 -5.92 -17.96
CA LYS A 515 25.19 -5.67 -18.79
C LYS A 515 25.29 -4.23 -19.31
N SER A 516 24.31 -3.38 -19.06
CA SER A 516 24.26 -2.00 -19.51
C SER A 516 24.99 -1.04 -18.57
N PRO A 517 25.71 -0.01 -19.06
CA PRO A 517 26.20 1.07 -18.20
C PRO A 517 25.12 1.83 -17.45
N SER A 518 23.87 1.74 -17.91
CA SER A 518 22.69 2.38 -17.33
C SER A 518 21.79 1.36 -16.60
N THR A 519 22.38 0.40 -15.90
CA THR A 519 21.67 -0.69 -15.21
C THR A 519 20.58 -0.17 -14.26
N SER A 520 20.92 0.72 -13.33
CA SER A 520 19.97 1.24 -12.32
C SER A 520 18.71 1.90 -12.91
N PRO A 521 18.82 2.92 -13.81
CA PRO A 521 17.62 3.54 -14.36
C PRO A 521 16.79 2.60 -15.23
N LEU A 522 17.42 1.64 -15.91
CA LEU A 522 16.69 0.66 -16.71
C LEU A 522 15.95 -0.36 -15.82
N GLN A 523 16.57 -0.83 -14.75
CA GLN A 523 15.88 -1.70 -13.77
C GLN A 523 14.69 -0.99 -13.13
N ILE A 524 14.83 0.29 -12.76
CA ILE A 524 13.73 1.10 -12.25
C ILE A 524 12.61 1.24 -13.29
N ALA A 525 12.95 1.45 -14.56
CA ALA A 525 11.94 1.54 -15.64
C ALA A 525 11.18 0.21 -15.81
N VAL A 526 11.86 -0.92 -15.76
CA VAL A 526 11.23 -2.25 -15.80
C VAL A 526 10.35 -2.46 -14.57
N LEU A 527 10.84 -2.14 -13.38
CA LEU A 527 10.10 -2.28 -12.12
C LEU A 527 8.81 -1.43 -12.10
N ARG A 528 8.88 -0.18 -12.58
CA ARG A 528 7.72 0.73 -12.69
C ARG A 528 6.65 0.23 -13.66
N THR A 529 7.03 -0.60 -14.61
CA THR A 529 6.10 -1.21 -15.57
C THR A 529 5.27 -2.31 -14.93
N MET A 530 5.81 -2.99 -13.90
CA MET A 530 5.10 -4.06 -13.20
C MET A 530 3.87 -3.53 -12.47
N SER A 531 2.82 -4.34 -12.45
CA SER A 531 1.68 -4.13 -11.57
C SER A 531 2.12 -4.25 -10.12
N ARG A 532 1.35 -3.71 -9.21
CA ARG A 532 1.65 -3.83 -7.77
C ARG A 532 0.98 -5.06 -7.21
N ALA A 533 1.67 -5.78 -6.34
CA ALA A 533 1.08 -6.88 -5.61
C ALA A 533 0.05 -6.37 -4.59
N LEU A 534 -1.04 -7.13 -4.41
CA LEU A 534 -2.18 -6.80 -3.56
C LEU A 534 -2.59 -8.02 -2.73
N TYR A 535 -3.38 -7.79 -1.70
CA TYR A 535 -4.10 -8.85 -0.99
C TYR A 535 -5.53 -8.97 -1.53
N SER A 536 -5.92 -10.16 -1.95
CA SER A 536 -7.25 -10.43 -2.53
C SER A 536 -7.74 -11.82 -2.16
N PRO A 537 -9.05 -12.01 -1.92
CA PRO A 537 -9.62 -13.35 -1.83
C PRO A 537 -9.65 -14.06 -3.19
N ASP A 538 -9.57 -13.32 -4.29
CA ASP A 538 -9.56 -13.86 -5.64
C ASP A 538 -8.13 -14.16 -6.07
N ASN A 539 -7.82 -15.44 -6.26
CA ASN A 539 -6.50 -15.87 -6.69
C ASN A 539 -6.33 -15.67 -8.19
N ILE A 540 -5.46 -14.76 -8.59
CA ILE A 540 -5.03 -14.55 -9.99
C ILE A 540 -3.56 -14.96 -10.21
N GLY A 541 -2.94 -15.58 -9.22
CA GLY A 541 -1.52 -15.92 -9.22
C GLY A 541 -0.60 -14.73 -8.90
N HIS A 542 0.69 -14.99 -8.95
CA HIS A 542 1.72 -13.99 -8.68
C HIS A 542 2.72 -13.92 -9.85
N TYR A 543 2.49 -12.98 -10.77
CA TYR A 543 3.26 -12.84 -12.01
C TYR A 543 4.77 -12.69 -11.77
N GLY A 544 5.20 -11.86 -10.82
CA GLY A 544 6.64 -11.65 -10.56
C GLY A 544 7.36 -12.88 -10.02
N LEU A 545 6.71 -13.67 -9.15
CA LEU A 545 7.28 -14.90 -8.57
C LEU A 545 7.03 -16.16 -9.42
N GLN A 546 6.17 -16.08 -10.42
CA GLN A 546 5.75 -17.18 -11.28
C GLN A 546 5.13 -18.35 -10.50
N TYR A 547 4.24 -18.02 -9.55
CA TYR A 547 3.41 -18.97 -8.85
C TYR A 547 1.94 -18.83 -9.25
N GLY A 548 1.24 -19.94 -9.46
CA GLY A 548 -0.20 -19.97 -9.74
C GLY A 548 -1.06 -19.61 -8.53
N HIS A 549 -0.51 -19.71 -7.32
CA HIS A 549 -1.11 -19.28 -6.07
C HIS A 549 0.01 -18.95 -5.08
N TYR A 550 -0.23 -17.92 -4.29
CA TYR A 550 0.74 -17.43 -3.32
C TYR A 550 0.00 -16.67 -2.20
N ALA A 551 0.37 -16.91 -0.96
CA ALA A 551 -0.20 -16.22 0.19
C ALA A 551 0.90 -15.96 1.23
N HIS A 552 0.78 -14.91 1.98
CA HIS A 552 1.70 -14.62 3.07
C HIS A 552 1.30 -15.40 4.33
N PHE A 553 2.19 -16.27 4.79
CA PHE A 553 2.04 -17.14 5.96
C PHE A 553 3.12 -16.89 7.02
N THR A 554 4.27 -16.38 6.62
CA THR A 554 5.53 -16.48 7.35
C THR A 554 5.83 -15.32 8.30
N SER A 555 4.95 -14.29 8.41
CA SER A 555 5.22 -13.14 9.28
C SER A 555 3.98 -12.62 10.03
N PRO A 556 3.32 -13.43 10.86
CA PRO A 556 2.09 -13.04 11.57
C PRO A 556 2.31 -12.04 12.71
N ILE A 557 3.53 -11.84 13.20
CA ILE A 557 3.85 -10.81 14.20
C ILE A 557 3.67 -9.42 13.60
N ARG A 558 4.02 -9.26 12.33
CA ARG A 558 4.10 -7.95 11.67
C ARG A 558 3.15 -7.76 10.48
N ARG A 559 2.40 -8.79 10.05
CA ARG A 559 1.41 -8.68 8.95
C ARG A 559 0.09 -9.34 9.32
N TYR A 560 -0.98 -8.58 9.25
CA TYR A 560 -2.33 -9.08 9.59
C TYR A 560 -2.85 -10.17 8.62
N PRO A 561 -2.58 -10.15 7.29
CA PRO A 561 -2.97 -11.25 6.39
C PRO A 561 -2.41 -12.61 6.80
N ASP A 562 -1.17 -12.65 7.29
CA ASP A 562 -0.54 -13.87 7.78
C ASP A 562 -1.28 -14.42 9.01
N LEU A 563 -1.65 -13.56 9.95
CA LEU A 563 -2.46 -13.95 11.11
C LEU A 563 -3.83 -14.53 10.70
N LEU A 564 -4.48 -13.91 9.70
CA LEU A 564 -5.74 -14.43 9.14
C LEU A 564 -5.55 -15.80 8.50
N LEU A 565 -4.46 -16.01 7.76
CA LEU A 565 -4.14 -17.30 7.14
C LEU A 565 -3.87 -18.38 8.17
N HIS A 566 -3.13 -18.09 9.25
CA HIS A 566 -2.93 -19.01 10.36
C HIS A 566 -4.26 -19.47 10.99
N ARG A 567 -5.19 -18.54 11.20
CA ARG A 567 -6.53 -18.84 11.71
C ARG A 567 -7.33 -19.74 10.75
N THR A 568 -7.22 -19.48 9.44
CA THR A 568 -7.87 -20.27 8.40
C THR A 568 -7.30 -21.70 8.40
N ILE A 569 -5.97 -21.88 8.44
CA ILE A 569 -5.31 -23.18 8.49
C ILE A 569 -5.74 -23.95 9.76
N LYS A 570 -5.70 -23.31 10.93
CA LYS A 570 -6.16 -23.94 12.19
C LYS A 570 -7.63 -24.36 12.14
N ALA A 571 -8.48 -23.57 11.52
CA ALA A 571 -9.88 -23.92 11.35
C ALA A 571 -10.06 -25.16 10.47
N ILE A 572 -9.29 -25.25 9.36
CA ILE A 572 -9.28 -26.42 8.48
C ILE A 572 -8.83 -27.66 9.25
N LEU A 573 -7.72 -27.60 9.98
CA LEU A 573 -7.21 -28.70 10.82
C LEU A 573 -8.24 -29.16 11.85
N ALA A 574 -9.02 -28.22 12.40
CA ALA A 574 -10.11 -28.50 13.31
C ALA A 574 -11.44 -28.86 12.61
N LYS A 575 -11.45 -29.05 11.28
CA LYS A 575 -12.64 -29.33 10.46
C LYS A 575 -13.73 -28.27 10.58
N ARG A 576 -13.35 -27.00 10.69
CA ARG A 576 -14.23 -25.83 10.81
C ARG A 576 -13.91 -24.82 9.70
N THR A 577 -14.78 -23.84 9.54
CA THR A 577 -14.56 -22.67 8.67
C THR A 577 -14.29 -21.45 9.54
N TYR A 578 -13.28 -20.67 9.17
CA TYR A 578 -13.00 -19.39 9.80
C TYR A 578 -13.75 -18.28 9.05
N HIS A 579 -14.48 -17.47 9.79
CA HIS A 579 -15.20 -16.29 9.27
C HIS A 579 -14.63 -15.05 9.97
N PRO A 580 -13.76 -14.27 9.28
CA PRO A 580 -13.23 -13.04 9.85
C PRO A 580 -14.31 -11.97 9.94
N LYS A 581 -14.09 -11.00 10.83
CA LYS A 581 -14.94 -9.82 10.93
C LYS A 581 -14.17 -8.59 10.47
N LEU A 582 -14.89 -7.66 9.87
CA LEU A 582 -14.41 -6.32 9.60
C LEU A 582 -14.86 -5.42 10.76
N TYR A 583 -13.91 -4.93 11.57
CA TYR A 583 -14.24 -4.14 12.76
C TYR A 583 -14.46 -2.67 12.44
N SER A 584 -13.75 -2.15 11.44
CA SER A 584 -13.88 -0.77 10.99
C SER A 584 -13.50 -0.67 9.51
N GLU A 585 -14.19 0.20 8.81
CA GLU A 585 -13.83 0.62 7.45
C GLU A 585 -12.90 1.86 7.50
N SER A 586 -12.61 2.40 8.68
CA SER A 586 -11.66 3.48 8.83
C SER A 586 -10.26 3.02 8.37
N GLY A 587 -9.65 3.79 7.49
CA GLY A 587 -8.38 3.44 6.84
C GLY A 587 -8.53 2.87 5.44
N ILE A 588 -9.74 2.44 5.02
CA ILE A 588 -10.05 2.13 3.62
C ILE A 588 -10.54 3.42 2.94
N GLU A 589 -9.73 4.46 3.02
CA GLU A 589 -10.06 5.80 2.53
C GLU A 589 -8.88 6.42 1.81
N GLY A 590 -9.15 7.44 1.02
CA GLY A 590 -8.14 8.27 0.40
C GLY A 590 -7.53 7.67 -0.87
N PHE A 591 -6.43 8.29 -1.30
CA PHE A 591 -5.81 8.05 -2.59
C PHE A 591 -5.37 6.60 -2.84
N HIS A 592 -4.85 5.91 -1.83
CA HIS A 592 -4.46 4.50 -1.97
C HIS A 592 -5.64 3.59 -2.23
N ALA A 593 -6.76 3.82 -1.52
CA ALA A 593 -7.99 3.07 -1.73
C ALA A 593 -8.53 3.25 -3.15
N LEU A 594 -8.52 4.48 -3.65
CA LEU A 594 -8.95 4.79 -5.03
C LEU A 594 -8.06 4.12 -6.08
N LYS A 595 -6.73 4.16 -5.90
CA LYS A 595 -5.80 3.47 -6.80
C LYS A 595 -5.98 1.96 -6.84
N LEU A 596 -6.55 1.38 -5.78
CA LEU A 596 -6.91 -0.04 -5.69
C LEU A 596 -8.36 -0.31 -6.16
N GLY A 597 -9.05 0.69 -6.68
CA GLY A 597 -10.43 0.58 -7.16
C GLY A 597 -11.49 0.59 -6.08
N PHE A 598 -11.12 0.86 -4.81
CA PHE A 598 -12.08 0.96 -3.71
C PHE A 598 -12.56 2.39 -3.52
N ARG A 599 -13.88 2.58 -3.41
CA ARG A 599 -14.54 3.89 -3.28
C ARG A 599 -15.62 3.81 -2.23
N PRO A 600 -15.30 4.02 -0.94
CA PRO A 600 -16.23 3.83 0.17
C PRO A 600 -17.52 4.65 0.03
N ALA A 601 -17.42 5.83 -0.59
CA ALA A 601 -18.58 6.71 -0.82
C ALA A 601 -19.62 6.12 -1.79
N PHE A 602 -19.22 5.17 -2.63
CA PHE A 602 -20.08 4.54 -3.66
C PHE A 602 -20.38 3.07 -3.34
N GLU A 603 -19.67 2.47 -2.40
CA GLU A 603 -19.82 1.06 -2.04
C GLU A 603 -20.98 0.86 -1.04
N LYS A 604 -21.68 -0.26 -1.19
CA LYS A 604 -22.72 -0.64 -0.22
C LYS A 604 -22.06 -1.10 1.09
N PRO A 605 -22.60 -0.70 2.24
CA PRO A 605 -22.18 -1.25 3.52
C PRO A 605 -22.31 -2.79 3.55
N VAL A 606 -21.35 -3.49 4.17
CA VAL A 606 -21.35 -4.96 4.25
C VAL A 606 -22.66 -5.53 4.79
N LYS A 607 -23.28 -4.83 5.77
CA LYS A 607 -24.58 -5.22 6.35
C LYS A 607 -25.75 -5.24 5.36
N GLU A 608 -25.65 -4.53 4.24
CA GLU A 608 -26.68 -4.46 3.19
C GLU A 608 -26.51 -5.54 2.12
N LEU A 609 -25.43 -6.32 2.17
CA LEU A 609 -25.18 -7.40 1.23
C LEU A 609 -25.99 -8.65 1.56
N SER A 610 -26.27 -9.46 0.55
CA SER A 610 -26.84 -10.79 0.73
C SER A 610 -25.91 -11.68 1.58
N LYS A 611 -26.46 -12.68 2.28
CA LYS A 611 -25.67 -13.59 3.12
C LYS A 611 -24.58 -14.29 2.33
N THR A 612 -24.85 -14.70 1.09
CA THR A 612 -23.90 -15.39 0.21
C THR A 612 -22.75 -14.50 -0.26
N ALA A 613 -23.00 -13.22 -0.47
CA ALA A 613 -21.99 -12.26 -0.88
C ALA A 613 -21.17 -11.69 0.29
N ARG A 614 -21.69 -11.79 1.51
CA ARG A 614 -21.12 -11.13 2.69
C ARG A 614 -19.74 -11.65 3.05
N ASP A 615 -19.56 -12.96 3.10
CA ASP A 615 -18.28 -13.56 3.49
C ASP A 615 -17.16 -13.15 2.52
N HIS A 616 -17.41 -13.28 1.21
CA HIS A 616 -16.44 -12.87 0.20
C HIS A 616 -16.13 -11.38 0.27
N GLU A 617 -17.14 -10.53 0.47
CA GLU A 617 -16.97 -9.09 0.56
C GLU A 617 -16.19 -8.67 1.82
N VAL A 618 -16.37 -9.36 2.95
CA VAL A 618 -15.54 -9.14 4.16
C VAL A 618 -14.06 -9.42 3.84
N TRP A 619 -13.77 -10.54 3.19
CA TRP A 619 -12.39 -10.87 2.77
C TRP A 619 -11.84 -9.85 1.77
N ARG A 620 -12.66 -9.40 0.80
CA ARG A 620 -12.24 -8.38 -0.17
C ARG A 620 -11.86 -7.07 0.53
N ARG A 621 -12.67 -6.59 1.47
CA ARG A 621 -12.40 -5.36 2.24
C ARG A 621 -11.18 -5.52 3.16
N LEU A 622 -11.01 -6.66 3.79
CA LEU A 622 -9.80 -6.96 4.57
C LEU A 622 -8.54 -6.94 3.69
N GLY A 623 -8.62 -7.50 2.49
CA GLY A 623 -7.52 -7.44 1.51
C GLY A 623 -7.15 -6.02 1.13
N LEU A 624 -8.15 -5.18 0.89
CA LEU A 624 -7.94 -3.74 0.61
C LEU A 624 -7.32 -3.01 1.80
N LEU A 625 -7.85 -3.23 3.01
CA LEU A 625 -7.32 -2.65 4.24
C LEU A 625 -5.84 -3.01 4.41
N CYS A 626 -5.49 -4.28 4.27
CA CYS A 626 -4.09 -4.74 4.39
C CYS A 626 -3.20 -4.16 3.28
N SER A 627 -3.69 -4.08 2.04
CA SER A 627 -2.95 -3.49 0.93
C SER A 627 -2.72 -1.98 1.11
N ILE A 628 -3.71 -1.26 1.64
CA ILE A 628 -3.60 0.16 1.96
C ILE A 628 -2.63 0.38 3.13
N ALA A 629 -2.72 -0.45 4.19
CA ALA A 629 -1.82 -0.36 5.33
C ALA A 629 -0.36 -0.57 4.92
N GLU A 630 -0.08 -1.55 4.07
CA GLU A 630 1.26 -1.78 3.50
C GLU A 630 1.74 -0.54 2.72
N ARG A 631 0.89 0.06 1.86
CA ARG A 631 1.24 1.28 1.12
C ARG A 631 1.58 2.44 2.02
N ARG A 632 0.74 2.67 3.04
CA ARG A 632 0.98 3.73 4.03
C ARG A 632 2.29 3.53 4.76
N ALA A 633 2.61 2.28 5.13
CA ALA A 633 3.87 1.94 5.78
C ALA A 633 5.08 2.23 4.89
N ASP A 634 5.03 1.81 3.61
CA ASP A 634 6.09 2.06 2.64
C ASP A 634 6.29 3.55 2.37
N ASP A 635 5.19 4.30 2.19
CA ASP A 635 5.25 5.73 1.92
C ASP A 635 5.76 6.50 3.16
N ALA A 636 5.33 6.14 4.36
CA ALA A 636 5.82 6.75 5.60
C ALA A 636 7.32 6.51 5.80
N SER A 637 7.79 5.27 5.60
CA SER A 637 9.22 4.94 5.69
C SER A 637 10.05 5.69 4.67
N ARG A 638 9.56 5.80 3.43
CA ARG A 638 10.21 6.56 2.35
C ARG A 638 10.28 8.04 2.64
N ASP A 639 9.22 8.64 3.16
CA ASP A 639 9.20 10.05 3.51
C ASP A 639 10.24 10.38 4.57
N VAL A 640 10.35 9.58 5.62
CA VAL A 640 11.37 9.75 6.66
C VAL A 640 12.78 9.59 6.08
N MET A 641 13.01 8.56 5.25
CA MET A 641 14.30 8.33 4.62
C MET A 641 14.69 9.49 3.70
N ASN A 642 13.76 9.98 2.88
CA ASN A 642 14.00 11.13 2.00
C ASN A 642 14.33 12.39 2.81
N TRP A 643 13.59 12.65 3.89
CA TRP A 643 13.87 13.78 4.77
C TRP A 643 15.26 13.69 5.39
N LEU A 644 15.60 12.53 5.96
CA LEU A 644 16.90 12.26 6.53
C LEU A 644 18.04 12.45 5.50
N ALA A 645 17.82 11.99 4.26
CA ALA A 645 18.77 12.18 3.17
C ALA A 645 18.95 13.65 2.79
N CYS A 646 17.87 14.42 2.70
CA CYS A 646 17.92 15.85 2.42
C CYS A 646 18.63 16.61 3.52
N GLU A 647 18.38 16.29 4.80
CA GLU A 647 19.06 16.92 5.92
C GLU A 647 20.56 16.61 5.93
N TRP A 648 20.92 15.35 5.67
CA TRP A 648 22.32 14.94 5.59
C TRP A 648 23.08 15.63 4.45
N LEU A 649 22.46 15.74 3.28
CA LEU A 649 23.01 16.46 2.12
C LEU A 649 23.10 17.98 2.36
N SER A 650 22.12 18.58 3.04
CA SER A 650 22.14 20.04 3.30
C SER A 650 23.33 20.49 4.14
N LYS A 651 23.88 19.61 4.97
CA LYS A 651 25.08 19.82 5.76
C LYS A 651 26.39 19.67 4.96
N ARG A 652 26.32 19.24 3.67
CA ARG A 652 27.44 18.95 2.78
C ARG A 652 27.34 19.64 1.40
N PRO A 653 27.12 20.97 1.35
CA PRO A 653 26.77 21.66 0.09
C PRO A 653 27.89 21.68 -0.95
N ASN A 654 29.14 21.38 -0.55
CA ASN A 654 30.31 21.43 -1.44
C ASN A 654 30.79 20.04 -1.87
N GLU A 655 30.12 18.97 -1.45
CA GLU A 655 30.45 17.62 -1.86
C GLU A 655 29.83 17.27 -3.21
N ARG A 656 30.51 16.45 -3.99
CA ARG A 656 30.02 15.96 -5.29
C ARG A 656 29.61 14.50 -5.19
N TYR A 657 28.41 14.22 -5.66
CA TYR A 657 27.83 12.88 -5.66
C TYR A 657 27.58 12.41 -7.10
N ALA A 658 27.91 11.14 -7.37
CA ALA A 658 27.43 10.50 -8.59
C ALA A 658 25.91 10.31 -8.48
N SER A 659 25.18 10.84 -9.42
CA SER A 659 23.71 10.80 -9.41
C SER A 659 23.16 10.42 -10.77
N THR A 660 21.94 9.84 -10.76
CA THR A 660 21.20 9.52 -11.98
C THR A 660 19.82 10.17 -11.90
N VAL A 661 19.45 10.87 -12.95
CA VAL A 661 18.09 11.41 -13.10
C VAL A 661 17.15 10.25 -13.39
N VAL A 662 16.23 9.96 -12.48
CA VAL A 662 15.25 8.85 -12.58
C VAL A 662 13.84 9.34 -12.92
N ASN A 663 13.59 10.65 -12.78
CA ASN A 663 12.34 11.29 -13.15
C ASN A 663 12.56 12.78 -13.43
N VAL A 664 11.76 13.34 -14.31
CA VAL A 664 11.67 14.77 -14.54
C VAL A 664 10.22 15.16 -14.26
N LEU A 665 10.03 16.09 -13.35
CA LEU A 665 8.72 16.66 -13.03
C LEU A 665 8.58 17.96 -13.80
N ASP A 666 7.43 18.20 -14.42
CA ASP A 666 7.13 19.43 -15.16
C ASP A 666 6.99 20.63 -14.23
#